data_846c5c35923644a592c09642ee64e9e1
#
_entry.id   846c5c35923644a592c09642ee64e9e1
#
_cell.length_a   1.000
_cell.length_b   1.000
_cell.length_c   1.000
_cell.angle_alpha   90.00
_cell.angle_beta   90.00
_cell.angle_gamma   90.00
#
_symmetry.space_group_name_H-M   'P 1'
#
loop_
_entity.id
_entity.type
_entity.pdbx_description
1 polymer ?
#
loop_
_entity_poly.entity_id
_entity_poly.type
_entity_poly.pdbx_seq_one_letter_code
_entity_poly.pdbx_strand_id
1 'polypeptide(L)'
;MSARFVATVGNGRLLARIGADGSLIGLCAPHLDAELLEKPAHAVLEVGAERRRRIGGRGWKHRREYVRGSNVLRVMSRHSTGIKVERRLAAIGESLLLAFRSEGDATVGWESGLGEVLPEAGIRFDGAWPEGFDPPPLAGATRASVVARVPDLTDRAAIADLYARSVLVIAQHHDRSGSFAADGGEDVLVAHALDACGERGAARAFFAWALEHDRGDPQFAWGLEQHLRRSHSPELATRLAELQANGGVEPPSSPAAGTSAALWAAWQDTIAGRRANAVAALQGAAARRSSLRLFVSGGGVDLAAHALLLLTVHALIPPTAAVEDGFFEHQATVQKARHARALYGGAFHAGMPEPREAVLVAEVRSDLDVSGVTIEVAGLPSEHLEAIAEEPGRTTRWRGPVPATEAGEVSRYKIRVNLRDAEATPVWASDSDPRPGGQEFAYESAPPSPPEWVRDALCYHVMVDRFARPGESLPAPGDATALYGGTLDGIREHMDHIAGLGCNVLWLSPVHQSPSHHGYDHEDFLTIEPRYGGDAALVRLVEAAHDRDMRVLLDFVPNHTGRGHHLFRDAIEKDGDAASYYRFWQWPHYYRCFSDVISLPELDTGDSNVQQQLVRAAQHWMTAYGADGVRCDHVAGVDPAFWVELRRGLRTIKADALVLGEATGLPEWLARYTGRLDAIFDFDLAYYVRQALARGRMDAAGFATWLDEHDHAYPGLALATLMDNHDMNRFLWMAGGNADRLKLAATLLLTLPGMPVIYYGTEVGLTQRFDGVVENAEARLPMLWGGDQNQDLLAHFQELGRMRRDSIALRRGDRRTVLADAEIFVYERSTPDESVVVALNFSETPQRREVPGLDEPVELGPLGWAITAHSAS
;
A
#
# COMPACT_ATOMS: atom_id res chain seq x y z
N MET A 1 1.11 18.78 -40.83
CA MET A 1 0.73 17.38 -40.50
C MET A 1 1.30 17.09 -39.12
N SER A 2 0.47 16.97 -38.10
CA SER A 2 0.95 16.59 -36.80
C SER A 2 1.58 15.18 -36.89
N ALA A 3 2.79 15.04 -36.42
CA ALA A 3 3.46 13.74 -36.39
C ALA A 3 2.64 12.80 -35.49
N ARG A 4 2.11 11.69 -36.04
CA ARG A 4 1.31 10.72 -35.29
C ARG A 4 2.23 9.87 -34.43
N PHE A 5 2.04 9.88 -33.11
CA PHE A 5 2.75 9.00 -32.22
C PHE A 5 2.16 7.57 -32.23
N VAL A 6 2.99 6.58 -31.98
CA VAL A 6 2.63 5.17 -32.07
C VAL A 6 3.05 4.36 -30.84
N ALA A 7 3.77 4.98 -29.94
CA ALA A 7 4.19 4.39 -28.67
C ALA A 7 4.42 5.49 -27.64
N THR A 8 4.28 5.16 -26.39
CA THR A 8 4.57 6.03 -25.24
C THR A 8 5.53 5.35 -24.28
N VAL A 9 6.40 6.16 -23.67
CA VAL A 9 7.26 5.73 -22.58
C VAL A 9 7.08 6.73 -21.46
N GLY A 10 6.61 6.29 -20.31
CA GLY A 10 6.32 7.19 -19.20
C GLY A 10 6.18 6.44 -17.88
N ASN A 11 6.09 7.19 -16.80
CA ASN A 11 5.97 6.69 -15.44
C ASN A 11 5.02 7.54 -14.57
N GLY A 12 4.12 8.31 -15.22
CA GLY A 12 3.21 9.24 -14.55
C GLY A 12 3.80 10.62 -14.27
N ARG A 13 5.13 10.79 -14.29
CA ARG A 13 5.83 12.07 -14.11
C ARG A 13 6.36 12.63 -15.41
N LEU A 14 6.79 11.74 -16.29
CA LEU A 14 7.31 12.08 -17.61
C LEU A 14 6.65 11.19 -18.64
N LEU A 15 6.17 11.76 -19.73
CA LEU A 15 5.56 11.07 -20.86
C LEU A 15 6.30 11.41 -22.14
N ALA A 16 6.95 10.43 -22.74
CA ALA A 16 7.58 10.53 -24.05
C ALA A 16 6.67 9.93 -25.14
N ARG A 17 6.36 10.70 -26.17
CA ARG A 17 5.58 10.27 -27.34
C ARG A 17 6.52 9.91 -28.47
N ILE A 18 6.42 8.67 -28.94
CA ILE A 18 7.35 8.09 -29.89
C ILE A 18 6.70 7.92 -31.26
N GLY A 19 7.34 8.44 -32.28
CA GLY A 19 6.90 8.34 -33.68
C GLY A 19 7.11 6.96 -34.30
N ALA A 20 6.55 6.75 -35.47
CA ALA A 20 6.63 5.49 -36.23
C ALA A 20 8.06 5.05 -36.55
N ASP A 21 8.96 5.99 -36.72
CA ASP A 21 10.39 5.78 -36.97
C ASP A 21 11.24 5.69 -35.69
N GLY A 22 10.59 5.74 -34.52
CA GLY A 22 11.24 5.77 -33.22
C GLY A 22 11.83 7.12 -32.83
N SER A 23 11.44 8.20 -33.52
CA SER A 23 11.76 9.58 -33.14
C SER A 23 11.00 9.97 -31.89
N LEU A 24 11.57 10.82 -31.06
CA LEU A 24 10.88 11.46 -29.94
C LEU A 24 10.09 12.65 -30.52
N ILE A 25 8.76 12.54 -30.58
CA ILE A 25 7.89 13.55 -31.20
C ILE A 25 7.18 14.46 -30.18
N GLY A 26 7.21 14.09 -28.90
CA GLY A 26 6.75 14.91 -27.80
C GLY A 26 7.33 14.39 -26.51
N LEU A 27 7.54 15.27 -25.56
CA LEU A 27 7.96 14.98 -24.19
C LEU A 27 7.21 15.95 -23.30
N CYS A 28 6.37 15.45 -22.43
CA CYS A 28 5.63 16.28 -21.51
C CYS A 28 5.79 15.78 -20.07
N ALA A 29 5.64 16.72 -19.15
CA ALA A 29 5.51 16.44 -17.74
C ALA A 29 4.05 16.69 -17.35
N PRO A 30 3.18 15.68 -17.36
CA PRO A 30 1.73 15.84 -17.17
C PRO A 30 1.36 16.56 -15.87
N HIS A 31 2.14 16.33 -14.82
CA HIS A 31 1.96 16.97 -13.52
C HIS A 31 2.27 18.48 -13.51
N LEU A 32 2.90 19.03 -14.57
CA LEU A 32 3.20 20.44 -14.73
C LEU A 32 2.38 21.10 -15.85
N ASP A 33 1.57 20.35 -16.59
CA ASP A 33 0.93 20.80 -17.82
C ASP A 33 1.93 21.38 -18.85
N ALA A 34 3.15 20.86 -18.86
CA ALA A 34 4.22 21.38 -19.65
C ALA A 34 4.63 20.42 -20.78
N GLU A 35 4.63 20.91 -22.02
CA GLU A 35 5.29 20.25 -23.13
C GLU A 35 6.78 20.70 -23.14
N LEU A 36 7.69 19.74 -22.89
CA LEU A 36 9.12 19.99 -22.74
C LEU A 36 9.88 19.93 -24.08
N LEU A 37 9.21 19.59 -25.16
CA LEU A 37 9.84 19.42 -26.48
C LEU A 37 9.13 20.25 -27.53
N GLU A 38 9.74 21.37 -27.91
CA GLU A 38 9.20 22.26 -28.96
C GLU A 38 9.20 21.63 -30.34
N LYS A 39 10.16 20.76 -30.63
CA LYS A 39 10.34 20.14 -31.96
C LYS A 39 10.70 18.67 -31.84
N PRO A 40 10.22 17.80 -32.75
CA PRO A 40 10.59 16.39 -32.75
C PRO A 40 12.10 16.18 -32.82
N ALA A 41 12.63 15.31 -31.96
CA ALA A 41 14.01 14.90 -31.96
C ALA A 41 14.20 13.56 -32.70
N HIS A 42 15.18 13.48 -33.56
CA HIS A 42 15.45 12.33 -34.42
C HIS A 42 16.81 11.72 -34.11
N ALA A 43 16.87 10.39 -34.07
CA ALA A 43 18.15 9.71 -33.98
C ALA A 43 18.91 9.82 -35.30
N VAL A 44 20.19 10.11 -35.20
CA VAL A 44 21.10 10.27 -36.34
C VAL A 44 22.20 9.24 -36.26
N LEU A 45 22.50 8.57 -37.37
CA LEU A 45 23.60 7.64 -37.50
C LEU A 45 24.81 8.39 -38.09
N GLU A 46 25.93 8.40 -37.40
CA GLU A 46 27.20 8.92 -37.86
C GLU A 46 28.07 7.75 -38.34
N VAL A 47 28.41 7.74 -39.60
CA VAL A 47 29.26 6.73 -40.22
C VAL A 47 30.52 7.43 -40.75
N GLY A 48 31.62 7.37 -39.98
CA GLY A 48 32.85 8.12 -40.28
C GLY A 48 32.66 9.65 -40.13
N ALA A 49 33.74 10.40 -40.33
CA ALA A 49 33.77 11.85 -40.03
C ALA A 49 32.88 12.77 -40.93
N GLU A 50 32.25 12.24 -41.95
CA GLU A 50 31.59 13.08 -42.98
C GLU A 50 30.13 12.73 -43.30
N ARG A 51 29.49 11.72 -42.73
CA ARG A 51 28.13 11.31 -43.13
C ARG A 51 27.19 11.15 -41.94
N ARG A 52 26.35 12.16 -41.75
CA ARG A 52 25.17 12.05 -40.87
C ARG A 52 23.95 11.55 -41.63
N ARG A 53 23.30 10.48 -41.16
CA ARG A 53 22.04 9.97 -41.74
C ARG A 53 20.99 9.86 -40.68
N ARG A 54 19.86 10.51 -40.88
CA ARG A 54 18.69 10.42 -40.00
C ARG A 54 18.14 9.00 -40.00
N ILE A 55 17.98 8.38 -38.81
CA ILE A 55 17.33 7.10 -38.64
C ILE A 55 15.82 7.32 -38.71
N GLY A 56 15.16 6.83 -39.76
CA GLY A 56 13.75 7.08 -40.06
C GLY A 56 13.51 7.70 -41.42
N GLY A 57 14.60 8.08 -42.16
CA GLY A 57 14.54 8.50 -43.55
C GLY A 57 14.29 7.33 -44.52
N ARG A 58 14.42 7.62 -45.82
CA ARG A 58 14.21 6.63 -46.92
C ARG A 58 15.15 5.40 -46.77
N GLY A 59 14.57 4.19 -46.82
CA GLY A 59 15.31 2.93 -46.76
C GLY A 59 15.33 2.28 -45.40
N TRP A 60 14.80 2.89 -44.39
CA TRP A 60 14.70 2.28 -43.04
C TRP A 60 13.40 1.52 -42.84
N LYS A 61 13.48 0.36 -42.13
CA LYS A 61 12.36 -0.39 -41.58
C LYS A 61 12.50 -0.46 -40.06
N HIS A 62 11.41 -0.24 -39.33
CA HIS A 62 11.40 -0.18 -37.89
C HIS A 62 10.47 -1.27 -37.32
N ARG A 63 10.93 -1.93 -36.24
CA ARG A 63 10.13 -2.81 -35.38
C ARG A 63 10.21 -2.27 -33.97
N ARG A 64 9.08 -2.16 -33.32
CA ARG A 64 8.93 -1.66 -31.97
C ARG A 64 8.28 -2.71 -31.09
N GLU A 65 8.81 -2.88 -29.90
CA GLU A 65 8.26 -3.77 -28.91
C GLU A 65 8.67 -3.28 -27.53
N TYR A 66 7.84 -3.56 -26.51
CA TYR A 66 8.23 -3.33 -25.13
C TYR A 66 8.99 -4.55 -24.60
N VAL A 67 9.98 -4.32 -23.76
CA VAL A 67 10.63 -5.39 -23.00
C VAL A 67 9.60 -5.93 -21.99
N ARG A 68 9.46 -7.25 -21.92
CA ARG A 68 8.46 -7.90 -21.08
C ARG A 68 8.62 -7.51 -19.61
N GLY A 69 7.51 -7.22 -18.93
CA GLY A 69 7.49 -6.81 -17.52
C GLY A 69 8.03 -5.41 -17.24
N SER A 70 8.33 -4.61 -18.27
CA SER A 70 8.93 -3.29 -18.09
C SER A 70 8.29 -2.22 -18.97
N ASN A 71 8.55 -0.95 -18.65
CA ASN A 71 8.18 0.20 -19.49
C ASN A 71 9.33 0.61 -20.45
N VAL A 72 10.19 -0.30 -20.82
CA VAL A 72 11.26 -0.07 -21.79
C VAL A 72 10.76 -0.34 -23.20
N LEU A 73 10.73 0.69 -24.03
CA LEU A 73 10.46 0.56 -25.46
C LEU A 73 11.76 0.24 -26.21
N ARG A 74 11.78 -0.90 -26.88
CA ARG A 74 12.85 -1.32 -27.77
C ARG A 74 12.46 -1.02 -29.23
N VAL A 75 13.27 -0.24 -29.92
CA VAL A 75 13.09 0.09 -31.34
C VAL A 75 14.25 -0.48 -32.15
N MET A 76 13.98 -1.51 -32.92
CA MET A 76 14.94 -2.10 -33.84
C MET A 76 14.75 -1.50 -35.23
N SER A 77 15.81 -0.92 -35.77
CA SER A 77 15.80 -0.24 -37.05
C SER A 77 16.81 -0.89 -37.99
N ARG A 78 16.38 -1.23 -39.21
CA ARG A 78 17.24 -1.83 -40.20
C ARG A 78 17.16 -1.02 -41.48
N HIS A 79 18.34 -0.59 -41.99
CA HIS A 79 18.46 0.05 -43.28
C HIS A 79 18.60 -0.98 -44.40
N SER A 80 18.20 -0.61 -45.64
CA SER A 80 18.33 -1.42 -46.86
C SER A 80 19.77 -1.84 -47.17
N THR A 81 20.77 -1.12 -46.65
CA THR A 81 22.22 -1.44 -46.80
C THR A 81 22.71 -2.45 -45.72
N GLY A 82 21.84 -2.99 -44.86
CA GLY A 82 22.23 -3.97 -43.86
C GLY A 82 22.49 -3.42 -42.44
N ILE A 83 22.66 -2.10 -42.30
CA ILE A 83 22.91 -1.47 -41.01
C ILE A 83 21.73 -1.73 -40.06
N LYS A 84 22.02 -2.18 -38.82
CA LYS A 84 21.04 -2.38 -37.78
C LYS A 84 21.34 -1.49 -36.59
N VAL A 85 20.31 -0.87 -36.05
CA VAL A 85 20.36 -0.02 -34.86
C VAL A 85 19.26 -0.46 -33.90
N GLU A 86 19.63 -0.77 -32.67
CA GLU A 86 18.73 -0.96 -31.55
C GLU A 86 18.74 0.30 -30.70
N ARG A 87 17.55 0.78 -30.34
CA ARG A 87 17.34 1.89 -29.39
C ARG A 87 16.45 1.39 -28.27
N ARG A 88 16.77 1.74 -27.05
CA ARG A 88 15.94 1.48 -25.88
C ARG A 88 15.60 2.79 -25.20
N LEU A 89 14.36 2.95 -24.82
CA LEU A 89 13.84 4.15 -24.19
C LEU A 89 13.11 3.73 -22.90
N ALA A 90 13.43 4.37 -21.78
CA ALA A 90 12.77 4.15 -20.51
C ALA A 90 12.59 5.48 -19.77
N ALA A 91 11.45 5.67 -19.12
CA ALA A 91 11.26 6.77 -18.18
C ALA A 91 11.56 6.25 -16.74
N ILE A 92 12.48 6.90 -16.04
CA ILE A 92 12.96 6.52 -14.73
C ILE A 92 12.97 7.76 -13.84
N GLY A 93 12.09 7.80 -12.83
CA GLY A 93 11.89 9.01 -12.04
C GLY A 93 11.49 10.16 -12.95
N GLU A 94 12.25 11.25 -12.95
CA GLU A 94 12.05 12.41 -13.82
C GLU A 94 13.00 12.42 -15.03
N SER A 95 13.66 11.30 -15.32
CA SER A 95 14.61 11.17 -16.40
C SER A 95 14.09 10.25 -17.49
N LEU A 96 14.38 10.62 -18.75
CA LEU A 96 14.20 9.74 -19.89
C LEU A 96 15.57 9.16 -20.29
N LEU A 97 15.73 7.85 -20.09
CA LEU A 97 16.94 7.14 -20.50
C LEU A 97 16.82 6.71 -21.95
N LEU A 98 17.82 7.05 -22.75
CA LEU A 98 17.91 6.72 -24.17
C LEU A 98 19.24 6.02 -24.43
N ALA A 99 19.20 4.74 -24.73
CA ALA A 99 20.39 3.95 -25.03
C ALA A 99 20.39 3.42 -26.46
N PHE A 100 21.58 3.21 -27.03
CA PHE A 100 21.80 2.80 -28.38
C PHE A 100 22.77 1.65 -28.52
N ARG A 101 22.49 0.77 -29.47
CA ARG A 101 23.44 -0.24 -29.94
C ARG A 101 23.40 -0.30 -31.47
N SER A 102 24.53 -0.12 -32.11
CA SER A 102 24.70 -0.30 -33.56
C SER A 102 25.55 -1.52 -33.84
N GLU A 103 25.29 -2.21 -34.96
CA GLU A 103 26.21 -3.22 -35.47
C GLU A 103 27.24 -2.50 -36.39
N GLY A 104 28.56 -2.58 -36.08
CA GLY A 104 29.65 -1.97 -36.81
C GLY A 104 30.19 -0.67 -36.18
N ASP A 105 31.16 0.01 -36.87
CA ASP A 105 31.86 1.22 -36.40
C ASP A 105 31.02 2.51 -36.49
N ALA A 106 29.70 2.41 -36.42
CA ALA A 106 28.83 3.55 -36.55
C ALA A 106 28.41 4.04 -35.14
N THR A 107 28.56 5.33 -34.89
CA THR A 107 28.04 6.00 -33.69
C THR A 107 26.63 6.54 -33.94
N VAL A 108 25.79 6.52 -32.90
CA VAL A 108 24.43 7.03 -32.96
C VAL A 108 24.34 8.25 -32.08
N GLY A 109 23.79 9.32 -32.60
CA GLY A 109 23.53 10.58 -31.91
C GLY A 109 22.10 11.05 -32.16
N TRP A 110 21.73 12.19 -31.56
CA TRP A 110 20.45 12.84 -31.78
C TRP A 110 20.62 14.21 -32.48
N GLU A 111 19.74 14.49 -33.43
CA GLU A 111 19.70 15.76 -34.10
C GLU A 111 18.87 16.75 -33.28
N SER A 112 19.50 17.83 -32.89
CA SER A 112 19.09 19.03 -32.14
C SER A 112 17.63 19.25 -31.72
N GLY A 113 17.46 19.98 -30.68
CA GLY A 113 16.22 20.30 -29.94
C GLY A 113 16.22 19.79 -28.51
N LEU A 114 17.05 18.78 -28.23
CA LEU A 114 17.20 18.22 -26.88
C LEU A 114 18.31 18.92 -26.07
N GLY A 115 19.28 19.56 -26.70
CA GLY A 115 20.45 20.12 -26.02
C GLY A 115 20.13 21.29 -25.07
N GLU A 116 19.08 22.04 -25.34
CA GLU A 116 18.64 23.16 -24.48
C GLU A 116 17.66 22.72 -23.36
N VAL A 117 16.95 21.60 -23.57
CA VAL A 117 15.97 21.03 -22.63
C VAL A 117 16.61 20.04 -21.67
N LEU A 118 17.73 19.43 -22.05
CA LEU A 118 18.34 18.31 -21.34
C LEU A 118 18.77 18.58 -19.87
N PRO A 119 19.40 19.73 -19.54
CA PRO A 119 19.83 19.99 -18.16
C PRO A 119 18.66 20.18 -17.19
N GLU A 120 17.58 20.78 -17.66
CA GLU A 120 16.43 21.13 -16.82
C GLU A 120 15.41 19.97 -16.68
N ALA A 121 15.33 19.10 -17.69
CA ALA A 121 14.36 18.00 -17.72
C ALA A 121 14.91 16.65 -17.22
N GLY A 122 16.15 16.59 -16.74
CA GLY A 122 16.75 15.35 -16.27
C GLY A 122 16.94 14.27 -17.33
N ILE A 123 16.99 14.65 -18.62
CA ILE A 123 17.19 13.71 -19.73
C ILE A 123 18.66 13.31 -19.77
N ARG A 124 18.95 12.04 -19.55
CA ARG A 124 20.31 11.48 -19.63
C ARG A 124 20.48 10.69 -20.92
N PHE A 125 21.56 10.98 -21.63
CA PHE A 125 22.05 10.20 -22.76
C PHE A 125 23.20 9.34 -22.31
N ASP A 126 22.96 8.04 -22.13
CA ASP A 126 24.02 7.06 -22.05
C ASP A 126 24.10 6.34 -23.39
N GLY A 127 25.27 6.36 -24.04
CA GLY A 127 25.45 5.70 -25.30
C GLY A 127 25.34 4.18 -25.27
N ALA A 128 25.39 3.57 -24.10
CA ALA A 128 25.15 2.16 -23.84
C ALA A 128 24.05 1.98 -22.80
N TRP A 129 23.27 0.90 -22.93
CA TRP A 129 22.36 0.46 -21.87
C TRP A 129 23.22 0.00 -20.69
N PRO A 130 22.96 0.51 -19.47
CA PRO A 130 23.76 0.10 -18.32
C PRO A 130 23.74 -1.43 -18.17
N GLU A 131 24.90 -2.04 -18.06
CA GLU A 131 25.03 -3.48 -17.85
C GLU A 131 24.45 -3.80 -16.44
N GLY A 132 23.59 -4.82 -16.33
CA GLY A 132 22.91 -5.15 -15.07
C GLY A 132 21.72 -4.27 -14.72
N PHE A 133 21.36 -3.26 -15.53
CA PHE A 133 20.16 -2.45 -15.29
C PHE A 133 18.89 -3.26 -15.60
N ASP A 134 18.19 -3.66 -14.55
CA ASP A 134 16.82 -4.15 -14.62
C ASP A 134 15.87 -2.94 -14.59
N PRO A 135 15.10 -2.70 -15.67
CA PRO A 135 14.16 -1.60 -15.67
C PRO A 135 13.10 -1.81 -14.57
N PRO A 136 12.62 -0.73 -13.93
CA PRO A 136 11.57 -0.84 -12.92
C PRO A 136 10.35 -1.57 -13.52
N PRO A 137 9.65 -2.39 -12.72
CA PRO A 137 8.43 -3.05 -13.15
C PRO A 137 7.39 -2.02 -13.58
N LEU A 138 6.48 -2.43 -14.46
CA LEU A 138 5.36 -1.60 -14.90
C LEU A 138 4.55 -1.12 -13.69
N ALA A 139 4.16 0.15 -13.66
CA ALA A 139 3.37 0.73 -12.58
C ALA A 139 2.04 -0.01 -12.34
N GLY A 140 1.46 -0.66 -13.34
CA GLY A 140 0.28 -1.51 -13.20
C GLY A 140 0.56 -2.98 -12.88
N ALA A 141 1.83 -3.37 -12.67
CA ALA A 141 2.20 -4.79 -12.51
C ALA A 141 1.56 -5.46 -11.29
N THR A 142 1.41 -4.74 -10.18
CA THR A 142 0.71 -5.23 -8.98
C THR A 142 -0.77 -5.47 -9.21
N ARG A 143 -1.42 -4.60 -9.97
CA ARG A 143 -2.84 -4.77 -10.36
C ARG A 143 -3.05 -5.90 -11.35
N ALA A 144 -2.02 -6.28 -12.09
CA ALA A 144 -2.07 -7.41 -13.01
C ALA A 144 -2.24 -8.77 -12.31
N SER A 145 -2.03 -8.85 -10.99
CA SER A 145 -2.33 -10.04 -10.18
C SER A 145 -3.80 -10.48 -10.33
N VAL A 146 -4.71 -9.54 -10.60
CA VAL A 146 -6.13 -9.85 -10.88
C VAL A 146 -6.31 -10.83 -12.04
N VAL A 147 -5.40 -10.87 -12.99
CA VAL A 147 -5.43 -11.81 -14.12
C VAL A 147 -5.30 -13.26 -13.65
N ALA A 148 -4.62 -13.49 -12.54
CA ALA A 148 -4.50 -14.82 -11.94
C ALA A 148 -5.86 -15.39 -11.50
N ARG A 149 -6.83 -14.54 -11.21
CA ARG A 149 -8.19 -14.89 -10.76
C ARG A 149 -9.14 -15.25 -11.87
N VAL A 150 -8.78 -14.97 -13.12
CA VAL A 150 -9.62 -15.36 -14.25
C VAL A 150 -9.40 -16.86 -14.50
N PRO A 151 -10.40 -17.74 -14.25
CA PRO A 151 -10.27 -19.15 -14.59
C PRO A 151 -10.08 -19.33 -16.10
N ASP A 152 -9.54 -20.49 -16.49
CA ASP A 152 -9.43 -20.96 -17.87
C ASP A 152 -8.49 -20.16 -18.80
N LEU A 153 -7.71 -19.21 -18.29
CA LEU A 153 -6.66 -18.52 -19.05
C LEU A 153 -5.41 -19.40 -19.18
N THR A 154 -4.93 -19.61 -20.40
CA THR A 154 -3.74 -20.43 -20.68
C THR A 154 -2.45 -19.63 -20.69
N ASP A 155 -2.44 -18.39 -21.19
CA ASP A 155 -1.26 -17.50 -21.21
C ASP A 155 -1.43 -16.31 -20.25
N ARG A 156 -1.52 -16.61 -18.96
CA ARG A 156 -1.75 -15.61 -17.91
C ARG A 156 -0.64 -14.55 -17.86
N ALA A 157 0.61 -14.96 -18.09
CA ALA A 157 1.73 -14.03 -18.00
C ALA A 157 1.71 -12.97 -19.12
N ALA A 158 1.33 -13.34 -20.34
CA ALA A 158 1.19 -12.39 -21.45
C ALA A 158 0.00 -11.44 -21.25
N ILE A 159 -1.10 -11.96 -20.71
CA ILE A 159 -2.31 -11.16 -20.42
C ILE A 159 -2.04 -10.22 -19.25
N ALA A 160 -1.34 -10.67 -18.19
CA ALA A 160 -0.95 -9.83 -17.06
C ALA A 160 -0.03 -8.68 -17.48
N ASP A 161 0.95 -8.93 -18.34
CA ASP A 161 1.82 -7.87 -18.88
C ASP A 161 1.04 -6.87 -19.76
N LEU A 162 0.12 -7.38 -20.57
CA LEU A 162 -0.73 -6.53 -21.39
C LEU A 162 -1.71 -5.71 -20.54
N TYR A 163 -2.28 -6.30 -19.48
CA TYR A 163 -3.11 -5.63 -18.50
C TYR A 163 -2.36 -4.49 -17.80
N ALA A 164 -1.20 -4.78 -17.20
CA ALA A 164 -0.38 -3.78 -16.52
C ALA A 164 -0.02 -2.60 -17.43
N ARG A 165 0.28 -2.90 -18.69
CA ARG A 165 0.57 -1.91 -19.71
C ARG A 165 -0.66 -1.07 -20.07
N SER A 166 -1.81 -1.70 -20.16
CA SER A 166 -3.06 -1.00 -20.46
C SER A 166 -3.43 0.00 -19.37
N VAL A 167 -3.30 -0.37 -18.09
CA VAL A 167 -3.49 0.56 -16.97
C VAL A 167 -2.55 1.76 -17.11
N LEU A 168 -1.25 1.51 -17.34
CA LEU A 168 -0.26 2.56 -17.49
C LEU A 168 -0.57 3.51 -18.68
N VAL A 169 -0.91 2.94 -19.83
CA VAL A 169 -1.22 3.72 -21.04
C VAL A 169 -2.42 4.64 -20.81
N ILE A 170 -3.48 4.13 -20.21
CA ILE A 170 -4.67 4.92 -19.89
C ILE A 170 -4.34 6.04 -18.89
N ALA A 171 -3.66 5.71 -17.80
CA ALA A 171 -3.29 6.69 -16.78
C ALA A 171 -2.39 7.81 -17.32
N GLN A 172 -1.55 7.52 -18.32
CA GLN A 172 -0.69 8.51 -18.96
C GLN A 172 -1.41 9.46 -19.93
N HIS A 173 -2.64 9.14 -20.34
CA HIS A 173 -3.44 9.98 -21.24
C HIS A 173 -4.50 10.82 -20.51
N HIS A 174 -4.48 10.80 -19.20
CA HIS A 174 -5.32 11.63 -18.34
C HIS A 174 -4.57 12.92 -18.01
N ASP A 175 -5.19 14.07 -18.26
CA ASP A 175 -4.62 15.36 -17.91
C ASP A 175 -5.08 15.85 -16.51
N ARG A 176 -4.56 17.00 -16.06
CA ARG A 176 -4.89 17.56 -14.75
C ARG A 176 -6.31 18.09 -14.65
N SER A 177 -6.92 18.45 -15.78
CA SER A 177 -8.30 18.92 -15.82
C SER A 177 -9.30 17.79 -15.62
N GLY A 178 -8.84 16.52 -15.71
CA GLY A 178 -9.68 15.34 -15.64
C GLY A 178 -10.05 14.79 -17.02
N SER A 179 -9.64 15.44 -18.13
CA SER A 179 -9.97 14.98 -19.47
C SER A 179 -9.06 13.82 -19.93
N PHE A 180 -9.56 13.04 -20.88
CA PHE A 180 -8.76 12.07 -21.62
C PHE A 180 -8.58 12.52 -23.08
N ALA A 181 -7.40 12.25 -23.63
CA ALA A 181 -7.13 12.49 -25.05
C ALA A 181 -7.77 11.41 -25.94
N ALA A 182 -9.09 11.21 -25.82
CA ALA A 182 -9.88 10.24 -26.57
C ALA A 182 -11.04 10.92 -27.30
N ASP A 183 -11.35 10.47 -28.52
CA ASP A 183 -12.40 11.04 -29.35
C ASP A 183 -13.71 10.21 -29.25
N GLY A 184 -14.87 10.89 -29.22
CA GLY A 184 -16.15 10.30 -29.60
C GLY A 184 -16.77 9.29 -28.63
N GLY A 185 -16.75 9.55 -27.30
CA GLY A 185 -17.38 8.69 -26.29
C GLY A 185 -16.51 7.54 -25.79
N GLU A 186 -15.32 7.37 -26.35
CA GLU A 186 -14.32 6.40 -25.87
C GLU A 186 -13.79 6.75 -24.47
N ASP A 187 -13.82 8.03 -24.11
CA ASP A 187 -13.40 8.55 -22.82
C ASP A 187 -14.24 8.01 -21.65
N VAL A 188 -15.54 7.80 -21.86
CA VAL A 188 -16.44 7.18 -20.89
C VAL A 188 -16.04 5.71 -20.62
N LEU A 189 -15.66 4.96 -21.67
CA LEU A 189 -15.12 3.61 -21.54
C LEU A 189 -13.80 3.59 -20.78
N VAL A 190 -12.94 4.59 -21.04
CA VAL A 190 -11.66 4.74 -20.36
C VAL A 190 -11.85 5.03 -18.88
N ALA A 191 -12.75 5.96 -18.54
CA ALA A 191 -13.09 6.27 -17.14
C ALA A 191 -13.68 5.04 -16.41
N HIS A 192 -14.58 4.30 -17.07
CA HIS A 192 -15.16 3.10 -16.52
C HIS A 192 -14.11 1.98 -16.31
N ALA A 193 -13.14 1.85 -17.22
CA ALA A 193 -12.05 0.91 -17.07
C ALA A 193 -11.11 1.26 -15.91
N LEU A 194 -10.79 2.55 -15.73
CA LEU A 194 -10.01 3.02 -14.57
C LEU A 194 -10.73 2.74 -13.25
N ASP A 195 -12.02 3.02 -13.22
CA ASP A 195 -12.84 2.73 -12.05
C ASP A 195 -12.88 1.23 -11.71
N ALA A 196 -13.01 0.37 -12.73
CA ALA A 196 -12.96 -1.08 -12.56
C ALA A 196 -11.58 -1.58 -12.07
N CYS A 197 -10.50 -0.90 -12.46
CA CYS A 197 -9.13 -1.22 -12.00
C CYS A 197 -8.80 -0.64 -10.62
N GLY A 198 -9.71 0.12 -10.00
CA GLY A 198 -9.50 0.79 -8.72
C GLY A 198 -8.81 2.16 -8.82
N GLU A 199 -8.65 2.73 -10.03
CA GLU A 199 -8.20 4.13 -10.24
C GLU A 199 -9.37 5.11 -10.10
N ARG A 200 -10.09 5.04 -8.99
CA ARG A 200 -11.33 5.80 -8.75
C ARG A 200 -11.12 7.29 -8.73
N GLY A 201 -9.96 7.76 -8.24
CA GLY A 201 -9.62 9.18 -8.24
C GLY A 201 -9.55 9.77 -9.64
N ALA A 202 -8.91 9.05 -10.58
CA ALA A 202 -8.83 9.46 -11.99
C ALA A 202 -10.21 9.41 -12.68
N ALA A 203 -11.01 8.38 -12.42
CA ALA A 203 -12.37 8.28 -12.93
C ALA A 203 -13.26 9.42 -12.38
N ARG A 204 -13.20 9.70 -11.10
CA ARG A 204 -13.93 10.81 -10.46
C ARG A 204 -13.53 12.17 -11.05
N ALA A 205 -12.23 12.41 -11.25
CA ALA A 205 -11.73 13.65 -11.86
C ALA A 205 -12.30 13.84 -13.27
N PHE A 206 -12.37 12.78 -14.06
CA PHE A 206 -13.02 12.84 -15.38
C PHE A 206 -14.51 13.22 -15.28
N PHE A 207 -15.28 12.57 -14.40
CA PHE A 207 -16.71 12.88 -14.27
C PHE A 207 -16.93 14.29 -13.75
N ALA A 208 -16.12 14.80 -12.81
CA ALA A 208 -16.19 16.17 -12.34
C ALA A 208 -15.85 17.17 -13.45
N TRP A 209 -14.76 16.96 -14.18
CA TRP A 209 -14.37 17.76 -15.34
C TRP A 209 -15.48 17.79 -16.40
N ALA A 210 -16.05 16.65 -16.74
CA ALA A 210 -17.08 16.55 -17.75
C ALA A 210 -18.36 17.30 -17.36
N LEU A 211 -18.69 17.35 -16.06
CA LEU A 211 -19.79 18.17 -15.55
C LEU A 211 -19.52 19.66 -15.70
N GLU A 212 -18.31 20.13 -15.39
CA GLU A 212 -17.90 21.53 -15.56
C GLU A 212 -17.95 21.97 -17.03
N HIS A 213 -17.82 21.00 -17.96
CA HIS A 213 -17.89 21.24 -19.42
C HIS A 213 -19.25 20.89 -20.03
N ASP A 214 -20.29 20.86 -19.18
CA ASP A 214 -21.72 20.70 -19.55
C ASP A 214 -22.03 19.45 -20.38
N ARG A 215 -21.28 18.36 -20.11
CA ARG A 215 -21.53 17.06 -20.76
C ARG A 215 -22.81 16.42 -20.23
N GLY A 216 -23.70 16.03 -21.11
CA GLY A 216 -25.03 15.51 -20.74
C GLY A 216 -25.56 14.45 -21.70
N ASP A 217 -24.69 13.82 -22.52
CA ASP A 217 -25.11 12.78 -23.45
C ASP A 217 -25.46 11.47 -22.71
N PRO A 218 -26.30 10.58 -23.31
CA PRO A 218 -26.75 9.33 -22.66
C PRO A 218 -25.60 8.35 -22.33
N GLN A 219 -24.49 8.37 -23.08
CA GLN A 219 -23.32 7.54 -22.81
C GLN A 219 -22.55 8.01 -21.58
N PHE A 220 -22.43 9.34 -21.41
CA PHE A 220 -21.90 9.95 -20.21
C PHE A 220 -22.74 9.61 -18.99
N ALA A 221 -24.08 9.68 -19.10
CA ALA A 221 -25.00 9.30 -18.02
C ALA A 221 -24.83 7.82 -17.63
N TRP A 222 -24.61 6.94 -18.61
CA TRP A 222 -24.29 5.53 -18.36
C TRP A 222 -22.97 5.35 -17.58
N GLY A 223 -21.90 6.01 -18.03
CA GLY A 223 -20.62 5.94 -17.35
C GLY A 223 -20.67 6.43 -15.90
N LEU A 224 -21.37 7.53 -15.70
CA LEU A 224 -21.61 8.12 -14.38
C LEU A 224 -22.42 7.16 -13.47
N GLU A 225 -23.44 6.49 -14.02
CA GLU A 225 -24.17 5.44 -13.29
C GLU A 225 -23.25 4.29 -12.87
N GLN A 226 -22.36 3.82 -13.77
CA GLN A 226 -21.43 2.73 -13.44
C GLN A 226 -20.41 3.17 -12.36
N HIS A 227 -19.93 4.42 -12.44
CA HIS A 227 -19.06 4.98 -11.43
C HIS A 227 -19.73 5.05 -10.05
N LEU A 228 -20.97 5.56 -10.00
CA LEU A 228 -21.73 5.69 -8.75
C LEU A 228 -22.15 4.34 -8.12
N ARG A 229 -22.13 3.25 -8.88
CA ARG A 229 -22.28 1.90 -8.32
C ARG A 229 -21.05 1.44 -7.51
N ARG A 230 -19.90 2.10 -7.68
CA ARG A 230 -18.62 1.77 -7.05
C ARG A 230 -18.09 2.87 -6.15
N SER A 231 -18.60 4.09 -6.29
CA SER A 231 -18.20 5.26 -5.51
C SER A 231 -19.43 6.05 -5.08
N HIS A 232 -19.30 6.79 -3.98
CA HIS A 232 -20.38 7.64 -3.50
C HIS A 232 -20.03 9.12 -3.69
N SER A 233 -20.86 9.86 -4.42
CA SER A 233 -20.76 11.30 -4.60
C SER A 233 -22.17 11.86 -4.73
N PRO A 234 -22.69 12.59 -3.70
CA PRO A 234 -24.03 13.17 -3.75
C PRO A 234 -24.22 14.15 -4.91
N GLU A 235 -23.20 14.93 -5.22
CA GLU A 235 -23.20 15.88 -6.32
C GLU A 235 -23.34 15.17 -7.68
N LEU A 236 -22.51 14.16 -7.92
CA LEU A 236 -22.59 13.34 -9.13
C LEU A 236 -23.91 12.54 -9.22
N ALA A 237 -24.45 12.09 -8.08
CA ALA A 237 -25.73 11.39 -8.03
C ALA A 237 -26.91 12.30 -8.37
N THR A 238 -26.89 13.54 -7.89
CA THR A 238 -27.90 14.56 -8.23
C THR A 238 -27.89 14.82 -9.75
N ARG A 239 -26.69 14.99 -10.32
CA ARG A 239 -26.53 15.20 -11.75
C ARG A 239 -26.98 14.01 -12.60
N LEU A 240 -26.70 12.78 -12.15
CA LEU A 240 -27.19 11.58 -12.80
C LEU A 240 -28.72 11.55 -12.85
N ALA A 241 -29.40 11.91 -11.75
CA ALA A 241 -30.87 11.95 -11.71
C ALA A 241 -31.45 12.98 -12.69
N GLU A 242 -30.82 14.16 -12.84
CA GLU A 242 -31.18 15.15 -13.84
C GLU A 242 -31.01 14.63 -15.28
N LEU A 243 -29.88 13.97 -15.56
CA LEU A 243 -29.61 13.39 -16.88
C LEU A 243 -30.58 12.25 -17.23
N GLN A 244 -30.90 11.40 -16.27
CA GLN A 244 -31.91 10.33 -16.45
C GLN A 244 -33.31 10.87 -16.73
N ALA A 245 -33.67 12.00 -16.11
CA ALA A 245 -34.95 12.66 -16.37
C ALA A 245 -35.03 13.31 -17.77
N ASN A 246 -33.90 13.74 -18.32
CA ASN A 246 -33.84 14.53 -19.54
C ASN A 246 -33.50 13.74 -20.82
N GLY A 247 -32.89 12.57 -20.75
CA GLY A 247 -32.43 11.94 -21.99
C GLY A 247 -32.18 10.42 -21.95
N GLY A 248 -32.35 9.82 -20.78
CA GLY A 248 -32.09 8.39 -20.61
C GLY A 248 -30.60 8.04 -20.42
N VAL A 249 -30.32 6.74 -20.33
CA VAL A 249 -28.98 6.17 -20.09
C VAL A 249 -28.72 5.11 -21.15
N GLU A 250 -27.67 5.29 -21.93
CA GLU A 250 -27.29 4.36 -22.99
C GLU A 250 -25.82 3.97 -22.88
N PRO A 251 -25.47 2.67 -22.96
CA PRO A 251 -24.08 2.25 -23.00
C PRO A 251 -23.36 2.79 -24.23
N PRO A 252 -22.05 2.98 -24.18
CA PRO A 252 -21.27 3.37 -25.36
C PRO A 252 -21.49 2.44 -26.53
N SER A 253 -21.43 2.96 -27.74
CA SER A 253 -21.60 2.19 -28.97
C SER A 253 -20.35 1.35 -29.27
N SER A 254 -20.56 0.22 -29.99
CA SER A 254 -19.46 -0.65 -30.39
C SER A 254 -18.47 0.08 -31.30
N PRO A 255 -17.14 -0.01 -31.03
CA PRO A 255 -16.13 0.48 -31.95
C PRO A 255 -16.28 -0.15 -33.35
N ALA A 256 -16.06 0.66 -34.38
CA ALA A 256 -16.42 0.30 -35.76
C ALA A 256 -15.68 -0.94 -36.33
N ALA A 257 -14.42 -1.17 -35.96
CA ALA A 257 -13.63 -2.31 -36.45
C ALA A 257 -12.32 -2.52 -35.64
N GLY A 258 -11.64 -3.63 -35.86
CA GLY A 258 -10.31 -3.89 -35.34
C GLY A 258 -10.27 -4.61 -33.99
N THR A 259 -9.22 -4.34 -33.19
CA THR A 259 -9.01 -5.03 -31.90
C THR A 259 -10.02 -4.55 -30.86
N SER A 260 -10.37 -3.26 -30.86
CA SER A 260 -11.37 -2.67 -29.98
C SER A 260 -12.75 -3.28 -30.20
N ALA A 261 -13.19 -3.49 -31.45
CA ALA A 261 -14.44 -4.17 -31.75
C ALA A 261 -14.48 -5.64 -31.26
N ALA A 262 -13.35 -6.35 -31.39
CA ALA A 262 -13.24 -7.73 -30.90
C ALA A 262 -13.26 -7.78 -29.35
N LEU A 263 -12.62 -6.84 -28.67
CA LEU A 263 -12.64 -6.75 -27.19
C LEU A 263 -13.99 -6.24 -26.67
N TRP A 264 -14.68 -5.37 -27.41
CA TRP A 264 -16.06 -5.01 -27.15
C TRP A 264 -16.99 -6.24 -27.15
N ALA A 265 -16.91 -7.06 -28.22
CA ALA A 265 -17.67 -8.29 -28.28
C ALA A 265 -17.35 -9.24 -27.13
N ALA A 266 -16.07 -9.35 -26.76
CA ALA A 266 -15.63 -10.15 -25.62
C ALA A 266 -16.22 -9.64 -24.29
N TRP A 267 -16.22 -8.34 -24.07
CA TRP A 267 -16.82 -7.73 -22.89
C TRP A 267 -18.35 -7.97 -22.85
N GLN A 268 -19.04 -7.79 -23.98
CA GLN A 268 -20.48 -8.09 -24.09
C GLN A 268 -20.76 -9.58 -23.84
N ASP A 269 -19.88 -10.47 -24.29
CA ASP A 269 -19.98 -11.90 -24.02
C ASP A 269 -19.86 -12.22 -22.51
N THR A 270 -19.05 -11.47 -21.74
CA THR A 270 -19.01 -11.64 -20.28
C THR A 270 -20.32 -11.23 -19.62
N ILE A 271 -20.90 -10.11 -20.04
CA ILE A 271 -22.18 -9.61 -19.53
C ILE A 271 -23.30 -10.60 -19.85
N ALA A 272 -23.26 -11.22 -21.04
CA ALA A 272 -24.24 -12.22 -21.48
C ALA A 272 -23.97 -13.64 -20.95
N GLY A 273 -22.98 -13.83 -20.08
CA GLY A 273 -22.62 -15.13 -19.49
C GLY A 273 -21.88 -16.10 -20.44
N ARG A 274 -21.49 -15.65 -21.64
CA ARG A 274 -20.75 -16.46 -22.64
C ARG A 274 -19.23 -16.42 -22.36
N ARG A 275 -18.87 -16.88 -21.21
CA ARG A 275 -17.50 -16.80 -20.63
C ARG A 275 -16.42 -17.38 -21.55
N ALA A 276 -16.64 -18.53 -22.16
CA ALA A 276 -15.65 -19.20 -23.02
C ALA A 276 -15.27 -18.35 -24.24
N ASN A 277 -16.21 -17.61 -24.82
CA ASN A 277 -15.94 -16.71 -25.94
C ASN A 277 -15.07 -15.53 -25.51
N ALA A 278 -15.37 -14.94 -24.37
CA ALA A 278 -14.61 -13.83 -23.81
C ALA A 278 -13.17 -14.24 -23.48
N VAL A 279 -12.97 -15.41 -22.88
CA VAL A 279 -11.64 -15.99 -22.60
C VAL A 279 -10.86 -16.21 -23.91
N ALA A 280 -11.49 -16.82 -24.91
CA ALA A 280 -10.87 -17.05 -26.22
C ALA A 280 -10.48 -15.73 -26.92
N ALA A 281 -11.30 -14.70 -26.81
CA ALA A 281 -11.00 -13.37 -27.37
C ALA A 281 -9.83 -12.67 -26.67
N LEU A 282 -9.76 -12.75 -25.33
CA LEU A 282 -8.61 -12.25 -24.56
C LEU A 282 -7.31 -12.96 -24.94
N GLN A 283 -7.33 -14.29 -25.00
CA GLN A 283 -6.19 -15.08 -25.42
C GLN A 283 -5.78 -14.77 -26.87
N GLY A 284 -6.75 -14.60 -27.77
CA GLY A 284 -6.52 -14.18 -29.15
C GLY A 284 -5.93 -12.77 -29.25
N ALA A 285 -6.35 -11.84 -28.39
CA ALA A 285 -5.77 -10.50 -28.32
C ALA A 285 -4.31 -10.55 -27.83
N ALA A 286 -4.01 -11.34 -26.79
CA ALA A 286 -2.66 -11.52 -26.28
C ALA A 286 -1.75 -12.23 -27.29
N ALA A 287 -2.21 -13.28 -27.96
CA ALA A 287 -1.44 -14.02 -28.97
C ALA A 287 -1.07 -13.16 -30.18
N ARG A 288 -2.00 -12.32 -30.66
CA ARG A 288 -1.74 -11.35 -31.74
C ARG A 288 -0.72 -10.27 -31.33
N ARG A 289 -0.44 -10.13 -30.04
CA ARG A 289 0.50 -9.18 -29.46
C ARG A 289 1.77 -9.87 -28.90
N SER A 290 2.16 -11.01 -29.49
CA SER A 290 3.35 -11.78 -29.09
C SER A 290 4.66 -10.96 -28.96
N SER A 291 4.70 -9.76 -29.57
CA SER A 291 5.81 -8.82 -29.49
C SER A 291 5.57 -7.69 -28.47
N LEU A 292 4.58 -7.80 -27.57
CA LEU A 292 4.27 -6.80 -26.54
C LEU A 292 4.09 -5.37 -27.09
N ARG A 293 3.32 -5.24 -28.17
CA ARG A 293 2.99 -3.94 -28.78
C ARG A 293 1.75 -3.33 -28.15
N LEU A 294 1.68 -1.99 -28.15
CA LEU A 294 0.45 -1.28 -27.82
C LEU A 294 -0.66 -1.57 -28.84
N PHE A 295 -1.90 -1.47 -28.42
CA PHE A 295 -3.02 -1.37 -29.34
C PHE A 295 -2.95 -0.02 -30.05
N VAL A 296 -3.02 -0.05 -31.38
CA VAL A 296 -2.97 1.16 -32.23
C VAL A 296 -4.06 1.11 -33.28
N SER A 297 -4.73 2.24 -33.50
CA SER A 297 -5.70 2.41 -34.56
C SER A 297 -5.55 3.81 -35.18
N GLY A 298 -5.89 3.98 -36.45
CA GLY A 298 -5.86 5.28 -37.12
C GLY A 298 -4.52 6.05 -37.08
N GLY A 299 -3.43 5.41 -36.60
CA GLY A 299 -2.10 6.00 -36.46
C GLY A 299 -1.81 6.58 -35.06
N GLY A 300 -2.66 6.34 -34.06
CA GLY A 300 -2.49 6.66 -32.64
C GLY A 300 -2.61 5.44 -31.74
N VAL A 301 -2.53 5.63 -30.43
CA VAL A 301 -2.82 4.60 -29.43
C VAL A 301 -4.34 4.40 -29.36
N ASP A 302 -4.77 3.14 -29.35
CA ASP A 302 -6.19 2.76 -29.26
C ASP A 302 -6.57 2.62 -27.77
N LEU A 303 -6.97 3.72 -27.16
CA LEU A 303 -7.35 3.75 -25.74
C LEU A 303 -8.59 2.90 -25.47
N ALA A 304 -9.55 2.83 -26.40
CA ALA A 304 -10.73 1.99 -26.26
C ALA A 304 -10.35 0.49 -26.20
N ALA A 305 -9.39 0.03 -26.99
CA ALA A 305 -8.93 -1.36 -26.92
C ALA A 305 -8.24 -1.66 -25.59
N HIS A 306 -7.46 -0.71 -25.05
CA HIS A 306 -6.87 -0.85 -23.72
C HIS A 306 -7.95 -0.90 -22.61
N ALA A 307 -8.92 0.00 -22.66
CA ALA A 307 -10.04 0.04 -21.71
C ALA A 307 -10.87 -1.26 -21.75
N LEU A 308 -11.24 -1.72 -22.93
CA LEU A 308 -12.05 -2.93 -23.11
C LEU A 308 -11.32 -4.20 -22.66
N LEU A 309 -9.99 -4.25 -22.82
CA LEU A 309 -9.20 -5.36 -22.25
C LEU A 309 -9.33 -5.39 -20.72
N LEU A 310 -9.17 -4.25 -20.06
CA LEU A 310 -9.29 -4.15 -18.60
C LEU A 310 -10.70 -4.57 -18.15
N LEU A 311 -11.74 -4.01 -18.77
CA LEU A 311 -13.14 -4.33 -18.46
C LEU A 311 -13.45 -5.82 -18.66
N THR A 312 -12.94 -6.42 -19.74
CA THR A 312 -13.15 -7.87 -20.01
C THR A 312 -12.48 -8.73 -18.93
N VAL A 313 -11.26 -8.40 -18.52
CA VAL A 313 -10.56 -9.11 -17.44
C VAL A 313 -11.37 -9.02 -16.15
N HIS A 314 -11.79 -7.82 -15.73
CA HIS A 314 -12.57 -7.64 -14.51
C HIS A 314 -13.93 -8.33 -14.56
N ALA A 315 -14.64 -8.30 -15.70
CA ALA A 315 -15.91 -8.98 -15.84
C ALA A 315 -15.79 -10.52 -15.83
N LEU A 316 -14.62 -11.06 -16.15
CA LEU A 316 -14.33 -12.50 -16.09
C LEU A 316 -13.96 -13.00 -14.68
N ILE A 317 -13.66 -12.11 -13.73
CA ILE A 317 -13.39 -12.50 -12.34
C ILE A 317 -14.71 -12.93 -11.69
N PRO A 318 -14.80 -14.13 -11.08
CA PRO A 318 -16.00 -14.53 -10.35
C PRO A 318 -16.31 -13.50 -9.24
N PRO A 319 -17.59 -13.20 -8.95
CA PRO A 319 -17.95 -12.23 -7.91
C PRO A 319 -17.32 -12.53 -6.55
N THR A 320 -17.21 -13.80 -6.17
CA THR A 320 -16.55 -14.26 -4.95
C THR A 320 -15.02 -14.07 -4.97
N ALA A 321 -14.42 -13.87 -6.14
CA ALA A 321 -12.99 -13.66 -6.32
C ALA A 321 -12.65 -12.17 -6.49
N ALA A 322 -13.64 -11.31 -6.76
CA ALA A 322 -13.42 -9.89 -7.02
C ALA A 322 -13.12 -9.06 -5.76
N VAL A 323 -13.44 -9.61 -4.58
CA VAL A 323 -13.21 -8.94 -3.29
C VAL A 323 -11.83 -9.30 -2.78
N GLU A 324 -10.80 -8.61 -3.18
CA GLU A 324 -9.45 -8.76 -2.60
C GLU A 324 -9.10 -7.58 -1.69
N ASP A 325 -8.23 -7.90 -0.72
CA ASP A 325 -7.67 -6.94 0.20
C ASP A 325 -6.56 -6.14 -0.49
N GLY A 326 -6.91 -5.15 -1.31
CA GLY A 326 -5.96 -4.23 -1.94
C GLY A 326 -5.02 -3.54 -0.95
N PHE A 327 -5.43 -3.49 0.33
CA PHE A 327 -4.56 -3.05 1.41
C PHE A 327 -3.27 -3.89 1.47
N PHE A 328 -3.36 -5.22 1.48
CA PHE A 328 -2.19 -6.10 1.57
C PHE A 328 -1.33 -6.04 0.31
N GLU A 329 -1.94 -5.96 -0.87
CA GLU A 329 -1.22 -5.81 -2.14
C GLU A 329 -0.48 -4.46 -2.21
N HIS A 330 -1.12 -3.38 -1.78
CA HIS A 330 -0.51 -2.04 -1.75
C HIS A 330 0.70 -2.01 -0.82
N GLN A 331 0.58 -2.51 0.40
CA GLN A 331 1.67 -2.53 1.37
C GLN A 331 2.85 -3.39 0.92
N ALA A 332 2.59 -4.56 0.36
CA ALA A 332 3.65 -5.41 -0.21
C ALA A 332 4.39 -4.71 -1.37
N THR A 333 3.68 -3.91 -2.16
CA THR A 333 4.26 -3.14 -3.27
C THR A 333 5.14 -2.00 -2.77
N VAL A 334 4.69 -1.24 -1.78
CA VAL A 334 5.46 -0.15 -1.17
C VAL A 334 6.77 -0.67 -0.62
N GLN A 335 6.76 -1.82 0.07
CA GLN A 335 7.97 -2.40 0.65
C GLN A 335 8.93 -2.93 -0.42
N LYS A 336 8.43 -3.61 -1.46
CA LYS A 336 9.26 -4.05 -2.60
C LYS A 336 9.89 -2.87 -3.33
N ALA A 337 9.13 -1.79 -3.54
CA ALA A 337 9.65 -0.58 -4.17
C ALA A 337 10.75 0.08 -3.34
N ARG A 338 10.63 0.09 -2.01
CA ARG A 338 11.64 0.63 -1.09
C ARG A 338 12.91 -0.20 -1.10
N HIS A 339 12.79 -1.53 -0.99
CA HIS A 339 13.94 -2.42 -1.08
C HIS A 339 14.66 -2.28 -2.43
N ALA A 340 13.91 -2.21 -3.53
CA ALA A 340 14.48 -1.96 -4.85
C ALA A 340 15.22 -0.61 -4.91
N ARG A 341 14.65 0.46 -4.34
CA ARG A 341 15.31 1.79 -4.30
C ARG A 341 16.62 1.74 -3.51
N ALA A 342 16.67 1.05 -2.38
CA ALA A 342 17.88 0.87 -1.62
C ALA A 342 18.97 0.13 -2.42
N LEU A 343 18.60 -0.90 -3.17
CA LEU A 343 19.51 -1.59 -4.09
C LEU A 343 19.98 -0.72 -5.27
N TYR A 344 19.16 0.26 -5.70
CA TYR A 344 19.62 1.27 -6.68
C TYR A 344 20.75 2.14 -6.14
N GLY A 345 20.75 2.40 -4.83
CA GLY A 345 21.85 3.07 -4.14
C GLY A 345 23.12 2.23 -4.01
N GLY A 346 23.03 0.93 -4.30
CA GLY A 346 24.14 -0.01 -4.28
C GLY A 346 24.23 -0.89 -3.05
N ALA A 347 23.58 -0.53 -1.93
CA ALA A 347 23.58 -1.37 -0.72
C ALA A 347 22.31 -1.15 0.12
N PHE A 348 21.83 -2.23 0.73
CA PHE A 348 20.65 -2.25 1.60
C PHE A 348 21.01 -2.84 2.97
N HIS A 349 20.48 -2.23 4.01
CA HIS A 349 20.49 -2.75 5.37
C HIS A 349 19.16 -2.47 6.06
N ALA A 350 18.54 -3.48 6.65
CA ALA A 350 17.25 -3.33 7.34
C ALA A 350 17.34 -2.48 8.64
N GLY A 351 18.54 -2.10 9.05
CA GLY A 351 18.79 -1.24 10.20
C GLY A 351 18.71 -1.94 11.56
N MET A 352 18.59 -3.26 11.61
CA MET A 352 18.63 -4.05 12.87
C MET A 352 19.54 -5.26 12.73
N PRO A 353 20.13 -5.69 13.85
CA PRO A 353 20.75 -7.01 13.93
C PRO A 353 19.71 -8.11 13.67
N GLU A 354 20.14 -9.23 13.12
CA GLU A 354 19.30 -10.43 13.07
C GLU A 354 19.04 -10.91 14.52
N PRO A 355 17.77 -11.01 14.96
CA PRO A 355 17.46 -11.20 16.39
C PRO A 355 18.02 -12.47 17.01
N ARG A 356 18.22 -13.50 16.18
CA ARG A 356 18.72 -14.81 16.64
C ARG A 356 20.25 -14.94 16.67
N GLU A 357 20.94 -14.12 15.90
CA GLU A 357 22.39 -14.26 15.66
C GLU A 357 23.21 -13.07 16.18
N ALA A 358 22.56 -11.97 16.58
CA ALA A 358 23.21 -10.73 16.98
C ALA A 358 24.26 -10.24 15.96
N VAL A 359 23.91 -10.30 14.67
CA VAL A 359 24.75 -9.84 13.56
C VAL A 359 24.04 -8.80 12.71
N LEU A 360 24.79 -7.90 12.13
CA LEU A 360 24.31 -6.95 11.13
C LEU A 360 24.50 -7.54 9.74
N VAL A 361 23.47 -7.43 8.89
CA VAL A 361 23.50 -7.93 7.52
C VAL A 361 23.29 -6.78 6.54
N ALA A 362 24.17 -6.65 5.56
CA ALA A 362 24.02 -5.75 4.43
C ALA A 362 23.93 -6.55 3.12
N GLU A 363 23.00 -6.17 2.25
CA GLU A 363 22.91 -6.67 0.88
C GLU A 363 23.53 -5.65 -0.05
N VAL A 364 24.55 -6.04 -0.79
CA VAL A 364 25.28 -5.17 -1.71
C VAL A 364 25.09 -5.65 -3.14
N ARG A 365 24.84 -4.72 -4.04
CA ARG A 365 24.64 -5.01 -5.46
C ARG A 365 25.87 -5.70 -6.05
N SER A 366 25.70 -6.83 -6.73
CA SER A 366 26.79 -7.70 -7.18
C SER A 366 27.64 -7.15 -8.34
N ASP A 367 27.16 -6.09 -9.02
CA ASP A 367 27.94 -5.41 -10.07
C ASP A 367 28.95 -4.38 -9.52
N LEU A 368 28.92 -4.12 -8.20
CA LEU A 368 29.90 -3.26 -7.57
C LEU A 368 31.19 -4.05 -7.32
N ASP A 369 32.32 -3.47 -7.73
CA ASP A 369 33.64 -4.04 -7.44
C ASP A 369 34.07 -3.70 -6.01
N VAL A 370 33.59 -4.53 -5.06
CA VAL A 370 33.69 -4.31 -3.61
C VAL A 370 35.03 -4.84 -3.09
N SER A 371 35.74 -4.03 -2.33
CA SER A 371 36.94 -4.44 -1.58
C SER A 371 36.64 -4.87 -0.14
N GLY A 372 35.51 -4.41 0.43
CA GLY A 372 35.03 -4.78 1.75
C GLY A 372 33.85 -3.94 2.18
N VAL A 373 33.15 -4.38 3.24
CA VAL A 373 32.04 -3.66 3.87
C VAL A 373 32.40 -3.45 5.34
N THR A 374 32.18 -2.24 5.85
CA THR A 374 32.54 -1.86 7.23
C THR A 374 31.37 -1.22 7.96
N ILE A 375 31.26 -1.50 9.25
CA ILE A 375 30.38 -0.80 10.19
C ILE A 375 31.20 0.31 10.82
N GLU A 376 30.69 1.54 10.71
CA GLU A 376 31.26 2.72 11.33
C GLU A 376 30.41 3.16 12.51
N VAL A 377 30.95 3.08 13.71
CA VAL A 377 30.31 3.54 14.96
C VAL A 377 31.08 4.75 15.50
N ALA A 378 30.40 5.83 15.85
CA ALA A 378 31.05 7.00 16.36
C ALA A 378 31.88 6.70 17.63
N GLY A 379 33.17 6.99 17.58
CA GLY A 379 34.10 6.82 18.72
C GLY A 379 34.63 5.37 18.90
N LEU A 380 34.30 4.45 18.03
CA LEU A 380 34.80 3.08 18.06
C LEU A 380 35.59 2.74 16.77
N PRO A 381 36.52 1.77 16.82
CA PRO A 381 37.14 1.24 15.60
C PRO A 381 36.09 0.67 14.65
N SER A 382 36.30 0.84 13.34
CA SER A 382 35.41 0.26 12.33
C SER A 382 35.51 -1.27 12.35
N GLU A 383 34.36 -1.94 12.34
CA GLU A 383 34.26 -3.40 12.23
C GLU A 383 34.07 -3.82 10.76
N HIS A 384 34.65 -4.96 10.39
CA HIS A 384 34.52 -5.50 9.04
C HIS A 384 33.43 -6.55 8.99
N LEU A 385 32.56 -6.46 7.94
CA LEU A 385 31.62 -7.52 7.62
C LEU A 385 32.29 -8.54 6.70
N GLU A 386 31.89 -9.80 6.83
CA GLU A 386 32.33 -10.90 5.98
C GLU A 386 31.26 -11.23 4.95
N ALA A 387 31.66 -11.53 3.71
CA ALA A 387 30.74 -12.00 2.68
C ALA A 387 30.29 -13.43 3.00
N ILE A 388 28.97 -13.67 3.01
CA ILE A 388 28.41 -14.98 3.40
C ILE A 388 27.71 -15.71 2.26
N ALA A 389 27.19 -15.01 1.26
CA ALA A 389 26.53 -15.62 0.12
C ALA A 389 26.48 -14.65 -1.07
N GLU A 390 26.63 -15.18 -2.26
CA GLU A 390 26.25 -14.52 -3.50
C GLU A 390 24.91 -15.11 -3.96
N GLU A 391 23.90 -14.27 -4.04
CA GLU A 391 22.69 -14.64 -4.80
C GLU A 391 22.99 -14.44 -6.28
N PRO A 392 22.90 -15.50 -7.11
CA PRO A 392 23.26 -15.41 -8.52
C PRO A 392 22.48 -14.29 -9.22
N GLY A 393 23.20 -13.25 -9.61
CA GLY A 393 22.74 -12.20 -10.50
C GLY A 393 22.26 -10.89 -9.89
N ARG A 394 22.26 -10.68 -8.53
CA ARG A 394 21.73 -9.42 -7.94
C ARG A 394 22.49 -8.85 -6.76
N THR A 395 22.76 -9.60 -5.72
CA THR A 395 23.36 -9.09 -4.47
C THR A 395 24.34 -10.06 -3.85
N THR A 396 25.32 -9.51 -3.14
CA THR A 396 26.19 -10.22 -2.21
C THR A 396 25.77 -9.87 -0.79
N ARG A 397 25.53 -10.84 0.07
CA ARG A 397 25.20 -10.60 1.48
C ARG A 397 26.50 -10.53 2.29
N TRP A 398 26.56 -9.53 3.15
CA TRP A 398 27.66 -9.27 4.06
C TRP A 398 27.14 -9.26 5.49
N ARG A 399 27.81 -9.93 6.41
CA ARG A 399 27.42 -9.97 7.82
C ARG A 399 28.62 -9.74 8.74
N GLY A 400 28.35 -9.18 9.90
CA GLY A 400 29.35 -8.97 10.95
C GLY A 400 28.72 -8.82 12.32
N PRO A 401 29.53 -8.85 13.37
CA PRO A 401 29.03 -8.77 14.73
C PRO A 401 28.35 -7.43 15.00
N VAL A 402 27.37 -7.47 15.88
CA VAL A 402 26.81 -6.24 16.48
C VAL A 402 27.92 -5.60 17.34
N PRO A 403 28.22 -4.30 17.18
CA PRO A 403 29.17 -3.64 18.06
C PRO A 403 28.78 -3.80 19.54
N ALA A 404 29.73 -4.26 20.34
CA ALA A 404 29.48 -4.54 21.76
C ALA A 404 29.22 -3.21 22.51
N THR A 405 28.06 -3.13 23.19
CA THR A 405 27.67 -2.03 24.07
C THR A 405 27.03 -2.59 25.34
N GLU A 406 26.98 -1.81 26.40
CA GLU A 406 26.32 -2.20 27.63
C GLU A 406 24.80 -2.31 27.44
N ALA A 407 24.15 -3.12 28.25
CA ALA A 407 22.70 -3.28 28.18
C ALA A 407 21.98 -1.94 28.43
N GLY A 408 21.04 -1.59 27.55
CA GLY A 408 20.32 -0.31 27.59
C GLY A 408 21.03 0.85 26.89
N GLU A 409 22.25 0.64 26.38
CA GLU A 409 22.92 1.64 25.53
C GLU A 409 22.44 1.57 24.08
N VAL A 410 22.46 2.73 23.41
CA VAL A 410 22.11 2.85 21.98
C VAL A 410 23.39 2.97 21.16
N SER A 411 23.58 2.01 20.27
CA SER A 411 24.62 2.10 19.25
C SER A 411 24.05 2.77 18.00
N ARG A 412 24.71 3.86 17.57
CA ARG A 412 24.45 4.53 16.29
C ARG A 412 25.58 4.21 15.34
N TYR A 413 25.23 3.76 14.15
CA TYR A 413 26.19 3.27 13.19
C TYR A 413 25.76 3.54 11.75
N LYS A 414 26.75 3.47 10.85
CA LYS A 414 26.57 3.48 9.40
C LYS A 414 27.26 2.27 8.81
N ILE A 415 26.77 1.78 7.66
CA ILE A 415 27.43 0.70 6.93
C ILE A 415 27.97 1.27 5.63
N ARG A 416 29.29 1.15 5.46
CA ARG A 416 30.02 1.63 4.30
C ARG A 416 30.50 0.49 3.44
N VAL A 417 30.23 0.57 2.14
CA VAL A 417 30.76 -0.34 1.11
C VAL A 417 31.98 0.32 0.49
N ASN A 418 33.14 -0.33 0.65
CA ASN A 418 34.41 0.14 0.10
C ASN A 418 34.61 -0.48 -1.28
N LEU A 419 34.79 0.36 -2.27
CA LEU A 419 35.08 -0.10 -3.64
C LEU A 419 36.59 -0.33 -3.82
N ARG A 420 36.98 -1.20 -4.78
CA ARG A 420 38.41 -1.41 -5.08
C ARG A 420 39.07 -0.18 -5.67
N ASP A 421 38.31 0.59 -6.45
CA ASP A 421 38.77 1.91 -6.86
C ASP A 421 38.74 2.85 -5.64
N ALA A 422 39.91 3.12 -5.10
CA ALA A 422 40.07 3.96 -3.90
C ALA A 422 39.68 5.43 -4.11
N GLU A 423 39.60 5.88 -5.38
CA GLU A 423 39.15 7.25 -5.75
C GLU A 423 37.62 7.31 -5.95
N ALA A 424 36.93 6.19 -6.05
CA ALA A 424 35.49 6.13 -6.17
C ALA A 424 34.81 6.57 -4.88
N THR A 425 33.71 7.30 -5.01
CA THR A 425 32.88 7.70 -3.88
C THR A 425 32.36 6.44 -3.16
N PRO A 426 32.52 6.31 -1.85
CA PRO A 426 32.00 5.18 -1.10
C PRO A 426 30.49 5.04 -1.26
N VAL A 427 30.01 3.80 -1.36
CA VAL A 427 28.58 3.48 -1.33
C VAL A 427 28.20 3.22 0.12
N TRP A 428 27.04 3.74 0.53
CA TRP A 428 26.50 3.55 1.88
C TRP A 428 25.25 2.69 1.84
N ALA A 429 25.11 1.81 2.80
CA ALA A 429 23.85 1.07 2.94
C ALA A 429 22.73 1.99 3.40
N SER A 430 21.53 1.72 2.89
CA SER A 430 20.28 2.37 3.30
C SER A 430 19.15 1.36 3.38
N ASP A 431 18.08 1.69 4.08
CA ASP A 431 16.84 0.89 4.08
C ASP A 431 15.84 1.38 3.03
N SER A 432 16.10 2.52 2.41
CA SER A 432 15.24 3.14 1.40
C SER A 432 16.06 3.91 0.36
N ASP A 433 15.92 5.24 0.31
CA ASP A 433 16.66 6.07 -0.63
C ASP A 433 18.10 6.33 -0.15
N PRO A 434 19.09 6.26 -1.05
CA PRO A 434 20.46 6.59 -0.72
C PRO A 434 20.59 8.02 -0.17
N ARG A 435 21.38 8.20 0.88
CA ARG A 435 21.66 9.52 1.47
C ARG A 435 23.11 9.91 1.27
N PRO A 436 23.41 11.16 0.91
CA PRO A 436 24.77 11.68 0.94
C PRO A 436 25.38 11.50 2.33
N GLY A 437 26.55 10.88 2.43
CA GLY A 437 27.22 10.60 3.70
C GLY A 437 26.64 9.41 4.50
N GLY A 438 25.71 8.67 3.92
CA GLY A 438 25.15 7.43 4.47
C GLY A 438 23.99 7.64 5.45
N GLN A 439 23.11 6.66 5.52
CA GLN A 439 22.04 6.58 6.50
C GLN A 439 22.61 6.17 7.86
N GLU A 440 22.18 6.84 8.92
CA GLU A 440 22.46 6.42 10.28
C GLU A 440 21.40 5.43 10.76
N PHE A 441 21.85 4.33 11.32
CA PHE A 441 21.02 3.34 11.98
C PHE A 441 21.26 3.36 13.48
N ALA A 442 20.26 2.88 14.24
CA ALA A 442 20.38 2.74 15.69
C ALA A 442 19.76 1.43 16.17
N TYR A 443 20.32 0.86 17.20
CA TYR A 443 19.70 -0.20 17.99
C TYR A 443 20.07 -0.02 19.48
N GLU A 444 19.19 -0.54 20.32
CA GLU A 444 19.39 -0.57 21.77
C GLU A 444 19.84 -1.98 22.18
N SER A 445 20.98 -2.07 22.89
CA SER A 445 21.45 -3.33 23.42
C SER A 445 20.56 -3.84 24.54
N ALA A 446 20.10 -5.12 24.42
CA ALA A 446 19.15 -5.72 25.34
C ALA A 446 17.93 -4.81 25.58
N PRO A 447 17.16 -4.48 24.54
CA PRO A 447 16.01 -3.59 24.68
C PRO A 447 14.99 -4.17 25.69
N PRO A 448 14.36 -3.32 26.50
CA PRO A 448 13.36 -3.78 27.43
C PRO A 448 12.18 -4.45 26.70
N SER A 449 11.62 -5.46 27.32
CA SER A 449 10.40 -6.13 26.82
C SER A 449 9.24 -5.15 26.67
N PRO A 450 8.23 -5.48 25.84
CA PRO A 450 6.97 -4.76 25.80
C PRO A 450 6.37 -4.60 27.20
N PRO A 451 5.61 -3.53 27.48
CA PRO A 451 4.97 -3.33 28.78
C PRO A 451 4.11 -4.53 29.17
N GLU A 452 4.23 -4.97 30.41
CA GLU A 452 3.58 -6.20 30.90
C GLU A 452 2.05 -6.17 30.74
N TRP A 453 1.43 -5.00 30.83
CA TRP A 453 -0.02 -4.84 30.71
C TRP A 453 -0.54 -5.17 29.29
N VAL A 454 0.31 -5.14 28.26
CA VAL A 454 -0.07 -5.47 26.88
C VAL A 454 -0.57 -6.91 26.76
N ARG A 455 -0.08 -7.82 27.62
CA ARG A 455 -0.53 -9.23 27.66
C ARG A 455 -1.98 -9.37 28.11
N ASP A 456 -2.47 -8.45 28.92
CA ASP A 456 -3.85 -8.43 29.42
C ASP A 456 -4.77 -7.51 28.60
N ALA A 457 -4.24 -6.87 27.57
CA ALA A 457 -4.96 -5.85 26.82
C ALA A 457 -6.02 -6.44 25.88
N LEU A 458 -7.16 -5.77 25.83
CA LEU A 458 -8.19 -5.85 24.81
C LEU A 458 -8.50 -4.42 24.38
N CYS A 459 -8.15 -4.10 23.14
CA CYS A 459 -8.20 -2.75 22.60
C CYS A 459 -9.48 -2.48 21.82
N TYR A 460 -10.02 -1.27 21.97
CA TYR A 460 -11.12 -0.77 21.15
C TYR A 460 -10.63 0.43 20.33
N HIS A 461 -10.73 0.34 19.01
CA HIS A 461 -10.29 1.37 18.08
C HIS A 461 -11.45 2.25 17.66
N VAL A 462 -11.31 3.56 17.82
CA VAL A 462 -12.35 4.56 17.52
C VAL A 462 -11.85 5.62 16.54
N MET A 463 -12.64 5.89 15.50
CA MET A 463 -12.54 7.11 14.70
C MET A 463 -13.47 8.18 15.30
N VAL A 464 -12.92 9.27 15.83
CA VAL A 464 -13.65 10.27 16.60
C VAL A 464 -14.84 10.86 15.83
N ASP A 465 -14.61 11.31 14.59
CA ASP A 465 -15.65 11.90 13.73
C ASP A 465 -16.83 10.95 13.48
N ARG A 466 -16.64 9.64 13.61
CA ARG A 466 -17.58 8.60 13.19
C ARG A 466 -18.32 7.94 14.35
N PHE A 467 -17.94 8.19 15.58
CA PHE A 467 -18.40 7.38 16.71
C PHE A 467 -19.67 7.93 17.34
N ALA A 468 -19.60 9.08 18.00
CA ALA A 468 -20.73 9.67 18.68
C ALA A 468 -20.54 11.17 18.95
N ARG A 469 -21.65 11.87 19.21
CA ARG A 469 -21.66 13.22 19.77
C ARG A 469 -22.67 13.32 20.92
N PRO A 470 -22.46 14.21 21.91
CA PRO A 470 -23.31 14.30 23.08
C PRO A 470 -24.78 14.59 22.72
N GLY A 471 -25.68 13.74 23.24
CA GLY A 471 -27.13 13.99 23.19
C GLY A 471 -27.76 13.92 21.77
N GLU A 472 -27.01 13.61 20.73
CA GLU A 472 -27.51 13.57 19.36
C GLU A 472 -26.97 12.38 18.57
N SER A 473 -27.76 11.85 17.65
CA SER A 473 -27.29 10.87 16.67
C SER A 473 -26.43 11.54 15.60
N LEU A 474 -25.41 10.81 15.10
CA LEU A 474 -24.70 11.24 13.90
C LEU A 474 -25.64 11.18 12.68
N PRO A 475 -25.40 12.00 11.63
CA PRO A 475 -26.14 11.92 10.39
C PRO A 475 -26.12 10.50 9.80
N ALA A 476 -27.21 10.14 9.13
CA ALA A 476 -27.26 8.87 8.38
C ALA A 476 -26.12 8.80 7.34
N PRO A 477 -25.60 7.61 7.02
CA PRO A 477 -24.53 7.44 6.07
C PRO A 477 -24.89 8.04 4.70
N GLY A 478 -24.20 9.09 4.33
CA GLY A 478 -24.28 9.76 3.04
C GLY A 478 -22.95 9.66 2.29
N ASP A 479 -22.27 10.78 2.10
CA ASP A 479 -20.91 10.83 1.57
C ASP A 479 -19.93 10.29 2.64
N ALA A 480 -19.27 9.20 2.34
CA ALA A 480 -18.34 8.56 3.27
C ALA A 480 -17.08 9.42 3.57
N THR A 481 -16.81 10.43 2.74
CA THR A 481 -15.70 11.37 2.94
C THR A 481 -16.10 12.62 3.75
N ALA A 482 -17.41 12.85 3.96
CA ALA A 482 -17.90 14.00 4.71
C ALA A 482 -17.55 13.92 6.20
N LEU A 483 -17.55 15.06 6.87
CA LEU A 483 -17.50 15.17 8.33
C LEU A 483 -18.87 14.83 8.94
N TYR A 484 -18.90 13.93 9.91
CA TYR A 484 -20.13 13.50 10.59
C TYR A 484 -20.30 14.14 11.96
N GLY A 485 -19.24 14.72 12.51
CA GLY A 485 -19.30 15.54 13.70
C GLY A 485 -19.29 14.78 15.04
N GLY A 486 -18.72 13.59 15.05
CA GLY A 486 -18.38 12.91 16.30
C GLY A 486 -17.36 13.70 17.13
N THR A 487 -17.36 13.55 18.45
CA THR A 487 -16.52 14.30 19.37
C THR A 487 -15.93 13.42 20.46
N LEU A 488 -14.87 13.91 21.13
CA LEU A 488 -14.23 13.23 22.27
C LEU A 488 -15.20 13.11 23.48
N ASP A 489 -16.04 14.12 23.70
CA ASP A 489 -17.09 14.01 24.72
C ASP A 489 -18.19 13.00 24.34
N GLY A 490 -18.46 12.84 23.04
CA GLY A 490 -19.35 11.77 22.56
C GLY A 490 -18.81 10.38 22.85
N ILE A 491 -17.50 10.16 22.69
CA ILE A 491 -16.85 8.90 23.09
C ILE A 491 -16.96 8.71 24.60
N ARG A 492 -16.67 9.77 25.37
CA ARG A 492 -16.74 9.74 26.84
C ARG A 492 -18.12 9.32 27.35
N GLU A 493 -19.22 9.77 26.74
CA GLU A 493 -20.57 9.36 27.10
C GLU A 493 -20.86 7.89 26.81
N HIS A 494 -20.11 7.25 25.92
CA HIS A 494 -20.28 5.85 25.53
C HIS A 494 -19.18 4.91 26.07
N MET A 495 -18.39 5.36 27.05
CA MET A 495 -17.34 4.55 27.66
C MET A 495 -17.86 3.24 28.30
N ASP A 496 -19.10 3.24 28.79
CA ASP A 496 -19.69 2.02 29.36
C ASP A 496 -19.99 0.96 28.30
N HIS A 497 -20.27 1.35 27.06
CA HIS A 497 -20.35 0.41 25.93
C HIS A 497 -18.98 -0.26 25.69
N ILE A 498 -17.91 0.53 25.64
CA ILE A 498 -16.54 0.04 25.40
C ILE A 498 -16.09 -0.87 26.57
N ALA A 499 -16.29 -0.42 27.80
CA ALA A 499 -15.97 -1.22 28.99
C ALA A 499 -16.79 -2.52 29.08
N GLY A 500 -18.08 -2.46 28.65
CA GLY A 500 -18.97 -3.63 28.57
C GLY A 500 -18.49 -4.73 27.63
N LEU A 501 -17.68 -4.39 26.60
CA LEU A 501 -16.99 -5.34 25.74
C LEU A 501 -15.78 -6.01 26.40
N GLY A 502 -15.43 -5.63 27.64
CA GLY A 502 -14.24 -6.09 28.34
C GLY A 502 -12.96 -5.38 27.90
N CYS A 503 -13.06 -4.33 27.07
CA CYS A 503 -11.92 -3.56 26.61
C CYS A 503 -11.31 -2.75 27.76
N ASN A 504 -9.99 -2.73 27.83
CA ASN A 504 -9.21 -1.97 28.79
C ASN A 504 -8.13 -1.08 28.11
N VAL A 505 -8.18 -0.97 26.78
CA VAL A 505 -7.37 -0.04 26.00
C VAL A 505 -8.27 0.65 24.98
N LEU A 506 -8.18 1.97 24.89
CA LEU A 506 -8.84 2.80 23.90
C LEU A 506 -7.79 3.35 22.93
N TRP A 507 -7.87 2.99 21.64
CA TRP A 507 -7.06 3.61 20.61
C TRP A 507 -7.92 4.60 19.81
N LEU A 508 -7.49 5.86 19.80
CA LEU A 508 -8.11 6.94 19.02
C LEU A 508 -7.34 7.16 17.72
N SER A 509 -8.01 7.11 16.55
CA SER A 509 -7.47 7.65 15.29
C SER A 509 -7.04 9.10 15.47
N PRO A 510 -6.21 9.67 14.56
CA PRO A 510 -5.59 10.97 14.83
C PRO A 510 -6.57 12.02 15.31
N VAL A 511 -6.26 12.65 16.44
CA VAL A 511 -7.10 13.66 17.13
C VAL A 511 -6.61 15.08 16.90
N HIS A 512 -5.52 15.27 16.16
CA HIS A 512 -4.91 16.57 15.93
C HIS A 512 -5.62 17.36 14.85
N GLN A 513 -5.38 18.66 14.83
CA GLN A 513 -5.98 19.57 13.86
C GLN A 513 -5.70 19.08 12.43
N SER A 514 -6.78 18.88 11.65
CA SER A 514 -6.74 18.30 10.32
C SER A 514 -7.95 18.76 9.51
N PRO A 515 -7.83 19.00 8.20
CA PRO A 515 -8.98 19.36 7.36
C PRO A 515 -9.91 18.17 7.08
N SER A 516 -9.43 16.93 7.22
CA SER A 516 -10.19 15.72 6.90
C SER A 516 -10.91 15.11 8.11
N HIS A 517 -11.75 14.11 7.84
CA HIS A 517 -12.41 13.30 8.86
C HIS A 517 -11.51 12.22 9.46
N HIS A 518 -10.43 11.88 8.77
CA HIS A 518 -9.53 10.79 9.19
C HIS A 518 -8.34 11.27 10.01
N GLY A 519 -7.93 12.54 9.88
CA GLY A 519 -6.88 13.13 10.69
C GLY A 519 -5.43 12.82 10.28
N TYR A 520 -5.22 11.96 9.27
CA TYR A 520 -3.86 11.59 8.84
C TYR A 520 -3.15 12.69 8.05
N ASP A 521 -3.83 13.72 7.60
CA ASP A 521 -3.33 14.93 6.96
C ASP A 521 -3.25 16.12 7.95
N HIS A 522 -2.79 15.85 9.16
CA HIS A 522 -2.73 16.82 10.26
C HIS A 522 -1.90 18.06 9.91
N GLU A 523 -2.32 19.19 10.45
CA GLU A 523 -1.71 20.50 10.25
C GLU A 523 -0.91 21.00 11.46
N ASP A 524 -1.03 20.32 12.61
CA ASP A 524 -0.28 20.60 13.84
C ASP A 524 -0.19 19.33 14.70
N PHE A 525 0.97 19.09 15.30
CA PHE A 525 1.18 17.96 16.22
C PHE A 525 0.71 18.24 17.66
N LEU A 526 0.50 19.48 18.03
CA LEU A 526 0.24 19.87 19.42
C LEU A 526 -1.20 20.30 19.67
N THR A 527 -1.91 20.78 18.66
CA THR A 527 -3.28 21.26 18.78
C THR A 527 -4.27 20.13 18.52
N ILE A 528 -5.13 19.86 19.49
CA ILE A 528 -6.24 18.92 19.31
C ILE A 528 -7.33 19.57 18.46
N GLU A 529 -7.89 18.81 17.54
CA GLU A 529 -8.92 19.25 16.59
C GLU A 529 -10.09 19.95 17.33
N PRO A 530 -10.35 21.25 17.07
CA PRO A 530 -11.41 21.98 17.76
C PRO A 530 -12.82 21.38 17.55
N ARG A 531 -13.07 20.78 16.37
CA ARG A 531 -14.34 20.08 16.09
C ARG A 531 -14.56 18.88 17.02
N TYR A 532 -13.51 18.27 17.53
CA TYR A 532 -13.60 17.17 18.50
C TYR A 532 -13.76 17.64 19.95
N GLY A 533 -13.67 18.96 20.20
CA GLY A 533 -13.78 19.58 21.52
C GLY A 533 -12.47 20.08 22.11
N GLY A 534 -11.36 19.97 21.35
CA GLY A 534 -10.04 20.47 21.72
C GLY A 534 -9.40 19.77 22.92
N ASP A 535 -8.31 20.33 23.43
CA ASP A 535 -7.46 19.79 24.51
C ASP A 535 -8.24 19.38 25.77
N ALA A 536 -9.16 20.24 26.21
CA ALA A 536 -9.93 19.98 27.41
C ALA A 536 -10.86 18.76 27.29
N ALA A 537 -11.38 18.47 26.09
CA ALA A 537 -12.21 17.29 25.86
C ALA A 537 -11.35 16.02 25.85
N LEU A 538 -10.14 16.08 25.30
CA LEU A 538 -9.22 14.94 25.35
C LEU A 538 -8.80 14.61 26.78
N VAL A 539 -8.45 15.61 27.59
CA VAL A 539 -8.12 15.39 29.01
C VAL A 539 -9.28 14.71 29.75
N ARG A 540 -10.53 15.22 29.60
CA ARG A 540 -11.70 14.60 30.22
C ARG A 540 -11.96 13.17 29.76
N LEU A 541 -11.70 12.87 28.48
CA LEU A 541 -11.84 11.49 27.96
C LEU A 541 -10.81 10.57 28.58
N VAL A 542 -9.53 11.00 28.62
CA VAL A 542 -8.43 10.20 29.19
C VAL A 542 -8.67 9.96 30.69
N GLU A 543 -9.07 11.00 31.45
CA GLU A 543 -9.44 10.85 32.86
C GLU A 543 -10.58 9.83 33.03
N ALA A 544 -11.63 9.93 32.21
CA ALA A 544 -12.77 8.99 32.27
C ALA A 544 -12.38 7.54 31.88
N ALA A 545 -11.39 7.38 31.02
CA ALA A 545 -10.81 6.08 30.68
C ALA A 545 -10.02 5.52 31.88
N HIS A 546 -9.13 6.33 32.48
CA HIS A 546 -8.33 5.94 33.65
C HIS A 546 -9.21 5.62 34.87
N ASP A 547 -10.32 6.33 35.09
CA ASP A 547 -11.30 6.02 36.13
C ASP A 547 -11.96 4.62 35.98
N ARG A 548 -11.82 4.01 34.79
CA ARG A 548 -12.29 2.65 34.46
C ARG A 548 -11.14 1.64 34.28
N ASP A 549 -9.95 1.97 34.77
CA ASP A 549 -8.74 1.17 34.56
C ASP A 549 -8.42 0.93 33.07
N MET A 550 -8.82 1.84 32.19
CA MET A 550 -8.53 1.77 30.75
C MET A 550 -7.34 2.67 30.40
N ARG A 551 -6.49 2.21 29.52
CA ARG A 551 -5.39 2.97 28.92
C ARG A 551 -5.80 3.62 27.60
N VAL A 552 -5.13 4.73 27.23
CA VAL A 552 -5.43 5.47 26.02
C VAL A 552 -4.19 5.54 25.13
N LEU A 553 -4.33 5.10 23.90
CA LEU A 553 -3.33 5.23 22.83
C LEU A 553 -3.79 6.29 21.83
N LEU A 554 -2.90 7.23 21.53
CA LEU A 554 -3.12 8.23 20.49
C LEU A 554 -2.41 7.83 19.21
N ASP A 555 -3.06 8.08 18.07
CA ASP A 555 -2.49 7.81 16.75
C ASP A 555 -1.44 8.86 16.40
N PHE A 556 -0.23 8.42 16.11
CA PHE A 556 0.94 9.25 15.84
C PHE A 556 1.40 9.05 14.39
N VAL A 557 1.41 10.13 13.62
CA VAL A 557 1.71 10.13 12.18
C VAL A 557 3.07 10.80 11.92
N PRO A 558 4.21 10.12 12.15
CA PRO A 558 5.52 10.75 12.02
C PRO A 558 6.08 10.75 10.59
N ASN A 559 5.48 10.01 9.66
CA ASN A 559 5.99 9.88 8.30
C ASN A 559 5.76 11.13 7.45
N HIS A 560 4.62 11.78 7.59
CA HIS A 560 4.20 12.89 6.74
C HIS A 560 3.31 13.87 7.51
N THR A 561 3.06 15.00 6.90
CA THR A 561 2.08 15.99 7.40
C THR A 561 1.06 16.34 6.32
N GLY A 562 -0.01 17.03 6.66
CA GLY A 562 -0.83 17.72 5.66
C GLY A 562 -0.08 18.90 5.03
N ARG A 563 -0.43 19.27 3.81
CA ARG A 563 0.15 20.48 3.16
C ARG A 563 -0.15 21.78 3.93
N GLY A 564 -1.21 21.79 4.74
CA GLY A 564 -1.55 22.92 5.60
C GLY A 564 -0.67 23.06 6.83
N HIS A 565 0.16 22.07 7.15
CA HIS A 565 1.04 22.10 8.30
C HIS A 565 2.01 23.29 8.26
N HIS A 566 2.15 24.00 9.37
CA HIS A 566 2.97 25.22 9.41
C HIS A 566 4.43 24.96 9.00
N LEU A 567 5.03 23.83 9.39
CA LEU A 567 6.40 23.46 8.98
C LEU A 567 6.52 23.29 7.46
N PHE A 568 5.50 22.72 6.81
CA PHE A 568 5.55 22.55 5.36
C PHE A 568 5.35 23.87 4.61
N ARG A 569 4.44 24.73 5.11
CA ARG A 569 4.26 26.08 4.55
C ARG A 569 5.55 26.90 4.69
N ASP A 570 6.20 26.83 5.86
CA ASP A 570 7.50 27.48 6.06
C ASP A 570 8.57 26.92 5.13
N ALA A 571 8.58 25.60 4.91
CA ALA A 571 9.53 24.93 4.02
C ALA A 571 9.41 25.36 2.55
N ILE A 572 8.21 25.62 2.04
CA ILE A 572 7.99 26.03 0.64
C ILE A 572 8.08 27.55 0.43
N GLU A 573 7.87 28.37 1.47
CA GLU A 573 7.89 29.84 1.37
C GLU A 573 9.25 30.45 1.69
N LYS A 574 10.06 29.76 2.48
CA LYS A 574 11.34 30.26 3.00
C LYS A 574 12.45 29.26 2.67
N ASP A 575 13.42 29.73 1.93
CA ASP A 575 14.70 29.02 1.81
C ASP A 575 15.44 29.13 3.16
N GLY A 576 15.39 28.07 3.96
CA GLY A 576 15.97 28.07 5.31
C GLY A 576 15.91 26.69 5.98
N ASP A 577 16.11 26.64 7.31
CA ASP A 577 16.17 25.40 8.09
C ASP A 577 14.92 24.52 7.94
N ALA A 578 13.73 25.14 7.78
CA ALA A 578 12.48 24.41 7.56
C ALA A 578 12.48 23.59 6.27
N ALA A 579 13.22 24.00 5.23
CA ALA A 579 13.31 23.24 3.98
C ALA A 579 13.99 21.88 4.17
N SER A 580 14.88 21.73 5.16
CA SER A 580 15.56 20.48 5.49
C SER A 580 14.64 19.47 6.19
N TYR A 581 13.48 19.91 6.72
CA TYR A 581 12.53 19.04 7.40
C TYR A 581 11.72 18.14 6.47
N TYR A 582 11.72 18.48 5.15
CA TYR A 582 11.07 17.71 4.11
C TYR A 582 12.06 17.35 3.01
N ARG A 583 11.80 16.24 2.34
CA ARG A 583 12.68 15.76 1.26
C ARG A 583 12.24 16.34 -0.07
N PHE A 584 12.95 17.41 -0.52
CA PHE A 584 12.75 17.99 -1.85
C PHE A 584 13.71 17.36 -2.84
N TRP A 585 13.21 16.97 -4.01
CA TRP A 585 14.04 16.67 -5.17
C TRP A 585 14.38 17.96 -5.94
N GLN A 586 13.42 18.88 -6.00
CA GLN A 586 13.60 20.22 -6.54
C GLN A 586 12.71 21.19 -5.78
N TRP A 587 13.36 22.00 -4.95
CA TRP A 587 12.64 23.00 -4.15
C TRP A 587 12.05 24.12 -5.04
N PRO A 588 10.87 24.66 -4.71
CA PRO A 588 9.94 24.26 -3.64
C PRO A 588 8.83 23.31 -4.10
N HIS A 589 8.83 22.85 -5.35
CA HIS A 589 7.64 22.25 -5.95
C HIS A 589 7.69 20.72 -6.03
N TYR A 590 8.88 20.13 -5.96
CA TYR A 590 9.06 18.69 -6.06
C TYR A 590 9.58 18.13 -4.76
N TYR A 591 8.70 17.47 -4.03
CA TYR A 591 8.98 16.88 -2.74
C TYR A 591 8.42 15.45 -2.66
N ARG A 592 8.97 14.70 -1.78
CA ARG A 592 8.52 13.34 -1.52
C ARG A 592 7.17 13.38 -0.79
N CYS A 593 6.27 12.46 -1.18
CA CYS A 593 4.91 12.36 -0.64
C CYS A 593 4.62 10.91 -0.23
N PHE A 594 3.80 10.74 0.79
CA PHE A 594 3.24 9.44 1.15
C PHE A 594 2.43 8.87 -0.01
N SER A 595 2.80 7.67 -0.48
CA SER A 595 2.09 6.94 -1.56
C SER A 595 1.79 7.78 -2.81
N ASP A 596 2.67 8.72 -3.16
CA ASP A 596 2.50 9.68 -4.25
C ASP A 596 1.28 10.64 -4.09
N VAL A 597 0.72 10.74 -2.87
CA VAL A 597 -0.35 11.70 -2.54
C VAL A 597 0.26 13.06 -2.26
N ILE A 598 0.14 13.98 -3.21
CA ILE A 598 0.79 15.30 -3.15
C ILE A 598 0.37 16.16 -1.95
N SER A 599 -0.80 15.89 -1.35
CA SER A 599 -1.27 16.58 -0.15
C SER A 599 -0.60 16.09 1.14
N LEU A 600 0.22 15.02 1.07
CA LEU A 600 0.87 14.39 2.22
C LEU A 600 2.40 14.42 2.08
N PRO A 601 3.06 15.59 2.21
CA PRO A 601 4.51 15.71 2.13
C PRO A 601 5.20 14.92 3.23
N GLU A 602 6.19 14.08 2.86
CA GLU A 602 6.96 13.28 3.80
C GLU A 602 8.04 14.12 4.52
N LEU A 603 8.08 13.96 5.85
CA LEU A 603 9.13 14.49 6.68
C LEU A 603 10.45 13.77 6.43
N ASP A 604 11.58 14.48 6.55
CA ASP A 604 12.90 13.85 6.62
C ASP A 604 13.19 13.35 8.03
N THR A 605 12.61 12.20 8.37
CA THR A 605 12.77 11.57 9.69
C THR A 605 14.20 11.07 9.97
N GLY A 606 15.12 11.22 9.05
CA GLY A 606 16.56 11.05 9.29
C GLY A 606 17.27 12.33 9.77
N ASP A 607 16.60 13.48 9.72
CA ASP A 607 17.09 14.72 10.33
C ASP A 607 16.88 14.70 11.85
N SER A 608 17.95 14.97 12.61
CA SER A 608 17.91 14.91 14.08
C SER A 608 16.97 15.95 14.71
N ASN A 609 16.77 17.11 14.06
CA ASN A 609 15.87 18.14 14.56
C ASN A 609 14.41 17.69 14.35
N VAL A 610 14.11 17.06 13.21
CA VAL A 610 12.80 16.46 12.95
C VAL A 610 12.52 15.37 13.98
N GLN A 611 13.47 14.44 14.20
CA GLN A 611 13.33 13.39 15.21
C GLN A 611 13.02 13.96 16.59
N GLN A 612 13.79 14.97 17.03
CA GLN A 612 13.57 15.59 18.33
C GLN A 612 12.22 16.30 18.47
N GLN A 613 11.76 16.98 17.41
CA GLN A 613 10.44 17.62 17.42
C GLN A 613 9.31 16.58 17.54
N LEU A 614 9.42 15.49 16.77
CA LEU A 614 8.45 14.40 16.81
C LEU A 614 8.41 13.70 18.18
N VAL A 615 9.57 13.41 18.77
CA VAL A 615 9.65 12.83 20.13
C VAL A 615 9.04 13.77 21.16
N ARG A 616 9.36 15.07 21.10
CA ARG A 616 8.79 16.07 22.02
C ARG A 616 7.27 16.19 21.87
N ALA A 617 6.75 16.11 20.65
CA ALA A 617 5.29 16.12 20.43
C ALA A 617 4.63 14.93 21.13
N ALA A 618 5.14 13.72 20.92
CA ALA A 618 4.60 12.53 21.58
C ALA A 618 4.77 12.56 23.12
N GLN A 619 5.89 13.08 23.62
CA GLN A 619 6.09 13.32 25.07
C GLN A 619 5.07 14.33 25.63
N HIS A 620 4.76 15.39 24.86
CA HIS A 620 3.74 16.36 25.21
C HIS A 620 2.38 15.69 25.41
N TRP A 621 2.00 14.77 24.54
CA TRP A 621 0.71 14.06 24.66
C TRP A 621 0.60 13.23 25.94
N MET A 622 1.71 12.66 26.40
CA MET A 622 1.74 11.94 27.67
C MET A 622 1.67 12.86 28.87
N THR A 623 2.35 14.01 28.81
CA THR A 623 2.41 14.94 29.93
C THR A 623 1.17 15.83 30.03
N ALA A 624 0.66 16.34 28.90
CA ALA A 624 -0.47 17.27 28.86
C ALA A 624 -1.83 16.55 28.90
N TYR A 625 -1.94 15.40 28.22
CA TYR A 625 -3.22 14.69 28.09
C TYR A 625 -3.28 13.37 28.86
N GLY A 626 -2.14 12.89 29.36
CA GLY A 626 -2.09 11.64 30.12
C GLY A 626 -2.10 10.35 29.29
N ALA A 627 -1.86 10.42 27.97
CA ALA A 627 -1.82 9.26 27.10
C ALA A 627 -0.88 8.16 27.63
N ASP A 628 -1.18 6.89 27.36
CA ASP A 628 -0.43 5.72 27.87
C ASP A 628 0.50 5.12 26.83
N GLY A 629 0.46 5.66 25.62
CA GLY A 629 1.29 5.23 24.50
C GLY A 629 0.79 5.80 23.18
N VAL A 630 1.41 5.33 22.11
CA VAL A 630 1.11 5.75 20.75
C VAL A 630 0.91 4.55 19.83
N ARG A 631 -0.02 4.68 18.89
CA ARG A 631 -0.04 3.87 17.67
C ARG A 631 0.66 4.67 16.59
N CYS A 632 1.70 4.12 16.02
CA CYS A 632 2.52 4.77 15.01
C CYS A 632 2.07 4.38 13.62
N ASP A 633 1.67 5.39 12.85
CA ASP A 633 1.24 5.27 11.46
C ASP A 633 2.42 5.00 10.54
N HIS A 634 2.24 4.12 9.56
CA HIS A 634 3.15 3.85 8.46
C HIS A 634 4.63 3.75 8.87
N VAL A 635 4.93 2.90 9.84
CA VAL A 635 6.30 2.82 10.42
C VAL A 635 7.38 2.48 9.39
N ALA A 636 7.02 1.80 8.30
CA ALA A 636 7.93 1.53 7.20
C ALA A 636 8.39 2.80 6.46
N GLY A 637 7.68 3.90 6.55
CA GLY A 637 8.01 5.21 5.96
C GLY A 637 9.08 5.98 6.68
N VAL A 638 9.29 5.68 7.93
CA VAL A 638 10.09 6.44 8.88
C VAL A 638 11.50 5.85 9.01
N ASP A 639 12.48 6.70 9.28
CA ASP A 639 13.87 6.27 9.49
C ASP A 639 13.97 5.30 10.67
N PRO A 640 14.67 4.18 10.51
CA PRO A 640 14.76 3.16 11.54
C PRO A 640 15.31 3.62 12.89
N ALA A 641 16.23 4.57 12.90
CA ALA A 641 16.82 5.10 14.14
C ALA A 641 15.81 5.86 15.00
N PHE A 642 14.82 6.50 14.37
CA PHE A 642 13.78 7.25 15.06
C PHE A 642 12.99 6.42 16.06
N TRP A 643 12.69 5.16 15.74
CA TRP A 643 11.88 4.30 16.62
C TRP A 643 12.54 4.00 17.95
N VAL A 644 13.87 3.85 17.96
CA VAL A 644 14.64 3.70 19.19
C VAL A 644 14.52 4.95 20.05
N GLU A 645 14.70 6.14 19.43
CA GLU A 645 14.60 7.43 20.13
C GLU A 645 13.18 7.68 20.66
N LEU A 646 12.14 7.40 19.85
CA LEU A 646 10.76 7.59 20.28
C LEU A 646 10.46 6.73 21.51
N ARG A 647 10.73 5.41 21.43
CA ARG A 647 10.44 4.49 22.52
C ARG A 647 11.15 4.89 23.82
N ARG A 648 12.43 5.22 23.73
CA ARG A 648 13.21 5.69 24.88
C ARG A 648 12.67 7.01 25.41
N GLY A 649 12.40 7.96 24.54
CA GLY A 649 11.83 9.27 24.90
C GLY A 649 10.52 9.16 25.65
N LEU A 650 9.59 8.32 25.19
CA LEU A 650 8.29 8.12 25.85
C LEU A 650 8.45 7.47 27.24
N ARG A 651 9.36 6.51 27.36
CA ARG A 651 9.64 5.82 28.63
C ARG A 651 10.30 6.69 29.70
N THR A 652 10.88 7.84 29.32
CA THR A 652 11.32 8.85 30.31
C THR A 652 10.15 9.54 31.01
N ILE A 653 8.98 9.57 30.37
CA ILE A 653 7.75 10.15 30.92
C ILE A 653 6.91 9.08 31.64
N LYS A 654 6.69 7.95 30.99
CA LYS A 654 5.90 6.81 31.48
C LYS A 654 6.67 5.51 31.22
N ALA A 655 7.18 4.87 32.25
CA ALA A 655 8.07 3.70 32.14
C ALA A 655 7.43 2.53 31.39
N ASP A 656 6.10 2.42 31.43
CA ASP A 656 5.28 1.41 30.77
C ASP A 656 4.51 1.94 29.54
N ALA A 657 5.00 3.03 28.92
CA ALA A 657 4.45 3.53 27.67
C ALA A 657 4.57 2.51 26.53
N LEU A 658 3.51 2.37 25.75
CA LEU A 658 3.47 1.48 24.58
C LEU A 658 3.79 2.23 23.29
N VAL A 659 4.63 1.64 22.46
CA VAL A 659 4.83 2.03 21.05
C VAL A 659 4.34 0.89 20.16
N LEU A 660 3.12 1.04 19.64
CA LEU A 660 2.47 0.09 18.73
C LEU A 660 2.64 0.57 17.29
N GLY A 661 3.25 -0.23 16.43
CA GLY A 661 3.53 0.16 15.04
C GLY A 661 2.58 -0.44 14.02
N GLU A 662 2.19 0.36 13.05
CA GLU A 662 1.59 -0.14 11.84
C GLU A 662 2.67 -0.55 10.85
N ALA A 663 2.88 -1.86 10.73
CA ALA A 663 3.82 -2.44 9.80
C ALA A 663 3.20 -3.64 9.11
N THR A 664 3.36 -3.73 7.79
CA THR A 664 2.94 -4.86 6.97
C THR A 664 4.13 -5.41 6.21
N GLY A 665 4.18 -6.70 5.98
CA GLY A 665 5.26 -7.35 5.25
C GLY A 665 5.42 -8.80 5.67
N LEU A 666 6.43 -9.45 5.10
CA LEU A 666 6.80 -10.81 5.51
C LEU A 666 7.39 -10.80 6.94
N PRO A 667 7.21 -11.88 7.72
CA PRO A 667 7.74 -11.98 9.08
C PRO A 667 9.23 -11.63 9.19
N GLU A 668 10.04 -12.06 8.25
CA GLU A 668 11.49 -11.78 8.23
C GLU A 668 11.77 -10.27 8.10
N TRP A 669 10.88 -9.55 7.45
CA TRP A 669 10.96 -8.10 7.34
C TRP A 669 10.50 -7.39 8.60
N LEU A 670 9.44 -7.89 9.23
CA LEU A 670 8.85 -7.31 10.42
C LEU A 670 9.70 -7.58 11.67
N ALA A 671 10.48 -8.65 11.69
CA ALA A 671 11.46 -8.93 12.74
C ALA A 671 12.45 -7.78 13.01
N ARG A 672 12.70 -6.93 12.01
CA ARG A 672 13.53 -5.71 12.16
C ARG A 672 12.98 -4.68 13.15
N TYR A 673 11.72 -4.76 13.53
CA TYR A 673 11.12 -3.88 14.53
C TYR A 673 11.29 -4.40 15.96
N THR A 674 11.80 -5.62 16.14
CA THR A 674 12.19 -6.14 17.46
C THR A 674 13.20 -5.20 18.10
N GLY A 675 12.91 -4.76 19.34
CA GLY A 675 13.74 -3.79 20.05
C GLY A 675 13.59 -2.33 19.62
N ARG A 676 12.82 -2.04 18.57
CA ARG A 676 12.47 -0.68 18.11
C ARG A 676 11.07 -0.28 18.50
N LEU A 677 10.14 -1.20 18.31
CA LEU A 677 8.74 -1.08 18.72
C LEU A 677 8.47 -2.11 19.83
N ASP A 678 7.42 -1.88 20.59
CA ASP A 678 6.96 -2.83 21.61
C ASP A 678 5.99 -3.85 21.03
N ALA A 679 5.15 -3.38 20.09
CA ALA A 679 4.14 -4.19 19.42
C ALA A 679 3.98 -3.76 17.95
N ILE A 680 3.46 -4.66 17.14
CA ILE A 680 2.99 -4.38 15.77
C ILE A 680 1.61 -4.98 15.56
N PHE A 681 0.85 -4.44 14.58
CA PHE A 681 -0.38 -5.10 14.16
C PHE A 681 -0.09 -6.41 13.45
N ASP A 682 -0.89 -7.41 13.77
CA ASP A 682 -0.84 -8.74 13.16
C ASP A 682 -1.69 -8.78 11.88
N PHE A 683 -1.17 -8.16 10.82
CA PHE A 683 -1.85 -8.15 9.54
C PHE A 683 -1.83 -9.52 8.85
N ASP A 684 -0.84 -10.38 9.15
CA ASP A 684 -0.81 -11.74 8.63
C ASP A 684 -1.98 -12.55 9.19
N LEU A 685 -2.22 -12.49 10.50
CA LEU A 685 -3.41 -13.12 11.11
C LEU A 685 -4.69 -12.56 10.50
N ALA A 686 -4.80 -11.23 10.36
CA ALA A 686 -5.95 -10.60 9.73
C ALA A 686 -6.19 -11.15 8.32
N TYR A 687 -5.15 -11.27 7.51
CA TYR A 687 -5.26 -11.83 6.16
C TYR A 687 -5.78 -13.27 6.18
N TYR A 688 -5.17 -14.16 6.97
CA TYR A 688 -5.54 -15.58 6.98
C TYR A 688 -6.90 -15.84 7.62
N VAL A 689 -7.29 -15.11 8.67
CA VAL A 689 -8.65 -15.14 9.24
C VAL A 689 -9.70 -14.75 8.18
N ARG A 690 -9.41 -13.72 7.40
CA ARG A 690 -10.30 -13.26 6.33
C ARG A 690 -10.38 -14.28 5.19
N GLN A 691 -9.25 -14.93 4.80
CA GLN A 691 -9.28 -15.99 3.79
C GLN A 691 -10.05 -17.22 4.26
N ALA A 692 -9.85 -17.64 5.50
CA ALA A 692 -10.48 -18.83 6.05
C ALA A 692 -11.98 -18.58 6.38
N LEU A 693 -12.27 -17.58 7.21
CA LEU A 693 -13.59 -17.43 7.81
C LEU A 693 -14.53 -16.51 7.04
N ALA A 694 -14.03 -15.38 6.47
CA ALA A 694 -14.91 -14.54 5.66
C ALA A 694 -15.17 -15.13 4.28
N ARG A 695 -14.14 -15.73 3.65
CA ARG A 695 -14.18 -16.16 2.25
C ARG A 695 -14.30 -17.67 2.04
N GLY A 696 -14.01 -18.48 3.07
CA GLY A 696 -14.00 -19.94 2.95
C GLY A 696 -12.97 -20.47 1.94
N ARG A 697 -11.83 -19.77 1.77
CA ARG A 697 -10.78 -20.14 0.82
C ARG A 697 -9.67 -20.99 1.43
N MET A 698 -9.67 -21.15 2.72
CA MET A 698 -8.74 -21.96 3.47
C MET A 698 -9.55 -22.82 4.45
N ASP A 699 -9.24 -24.09 4.53
CA ASP A 699 -9.86 -25.01 5.48
C ASP A 699 -9.20 -24.90 6.89
N ALA A 700 -9.81 -25.55 7.85
CA ALA A 700 -9.37 -25.47 9.25
C ALA A 700 -7.97 -26.08 9.45
N ALA A 701 -7.63 -27.17 8.74
CA ALA A 701 -6.30 -27.78 8.83
C ALA A 701 -5.20 -26.88 8.25
N GLY A 702 -5.47 -26.26 7.10
CA GLY A 702 -4.54 -25.31 6.47
C GLY A 702 -4.31 -24.08 7.35
N PHE A 703 -5.39 -23.56 7.95
CA PHE A 703 -5.29 -22.43 8.88
C PHE A 703 -4.49 -22.80 10.14
N ALA A 704 -4.74 -23.97 10.74
CA ALA A 704 -4.02 -24.44 11.92
C ALA A 704 -2.52 -24.63 11.66
N THR A 705 -2.17 -25.23 10.50
CA THR A 705 -0.77 -25.41 10.09
C THR A 705 -0.05 -24.07 9.95
N TRP A 706 -0.67 -23.09 9.28
CA TRP A 706 -0.11 -21.78 9.15
C TRP A 706 0.04 -21.08 10.51
N LEU A 707 -0.97 -21.18 11.40
CA LEU A 707 -0.96 -20.54 12.71
C LEU A 707 0.14 -21.12 13.62
N ASP A 708 0.43 -22.42 13.54
CA ASP A 708 1.53 -23.06 14.27
C ASP A 708 2.91 -22.51 13.85
N GLU A 709 3.09 -22.17 12.56
CA GLU A 709 4.30 -21.52 12.07
C GLU A 709 4.34 -20.03 12.50
N HIS A 710 3.21 -19.37 12.43
CA HIS A 710 3.06 -17.96 12.76
C HIS A 710 3.35 -17.65 14.23
N ASP A 711 2.98 -18.50 15.18
CA ASP A 711 3.25 -18.34 16.64
C ASP A 711 4.73 -18.14 16.97
N HIS A 712 5.63 -18.53 16.07
CA HIS A 712 7.08 -18.44 16.24
C HIS A 712 7.74 -17.38 15.34
N ALA A 713 6.94 -16.67 14.54
CA ALA A 713 7.46 -15.76 13.49
C ALA A 713 7.98 -14.42 14.02
N TYR A 714 7.51 -13.95 15.18
CA TYR A 714 7.76 -12.59 15.68
C TYR A 714 8.40 -12.55 17.07
N PRO A 715 9.64 -13.04 17.24
CA PRO A 715 10.28 -13.08 18.55
C PRO A 715 10.52 -11.67 19.10
N GLY A 716 10.10 -11.42 20.34
CA GLY A 716 10.36 -10.17 21.05
C GLY A 716 9.42 -9.00 20.70
N LEU A 717 8.42 -9.22 19.86
CA LEU A 717 7.34 -8.27 19.57
C LEU A 717 6.02 -8.78 20.15
N ALA A 718 5.23 -7.89 20.75
CA ALA A 718 3.83 -8.18 21.01
C ALA A 718 3.00 -8.00 19.74
N LEU A 719 2.00 -8.83 19.52
CA LEU A 719 1.13 -8.75 18.34
C LEU A 719 -0.23 -8.17 18.74
N ALA A 720 -0.62 -7.07 18.07
CA ALA A 720 -1.96 -6.52 18.14
C ALA A 720 -2.82 -7.19 17.06
N THR A 721 -3.63 -8.16 17.48
CA THR A 721 -4.43 -9.00 16.56
C THR A 721 -5.72 -8.30 16.16
N LEU A 722 -6.13 -8.42 14.91
CA LEU A 722 -7.33 -7.77 14.38
C LEU A 722 -7.95 -8.59 13.24
N MET A 723 -9.19 -8.30 12.89
CA MET A 723 -9.86 -8.88 11.72
C MET A 723 -10.22 -7.81 10.68
N ASP A 724 -10.39 -6.57 11.10
CA ASP A 724 -10.58 -5.38 10.29
C ASP A 724 -10.12 -4.12 11.02
N ASN A 725 -9.95 -3.03 10.27
CA ASN A 725 -9.64 -1.69 10.78
C ASN A 725 -10.17 -0.62 9.80
N HIS A 726 -9.77 0.62 10.01
CA HIS A 726 -10.19 1.76 9.19
C HIS A 726 -9.59 1.80 7.77
N ASP A 727 -8.59 0.96 7.47
CA ASP A 727 -7.91 0.87 6.17
C ASP A 727 -8.26 -0.40 5.39
N MET A 728 -9.07 -1.26 5.97
CA MET A 728 -9.49 -2.51 5.37
C MET A 728 -11.01 -2.56 5.20
N ASN A 729 -11.46 -3.33 4.22
CA ASN A 729 -12.88 -3.67 4.13
C ASN A 729 -13.35 -4.34 5.43
N ARG A 730 -14.53 -3.98 5.92
CA ARG A 730 -15.10 -4.58 7.11
C ARG A 730 -15.29 -6.07 6.95
N PHE A 731 -14.99 -6.83 8.00
CA PHE A 731 -15.08 -8.30 7.98
C PHE A 731 -16.47 -8.77 7.59
N LEU A 732 -17.53 -8.22 8.18
CA LEU A 732 -18.91 -8.60 7.91
C LEU A 732 -19.29 -8.40 6.44
N TRP A 733 -18.82 -7.32 5.81
CA TRP A 733 -19.04 -7.09 4.38
C TRP A 733 -18.35 -8.17 3.53
N MET A 734 -17.12 -8.53 3.86
CA MET A 734 -16.37 -9.58 3.17
C MET A 734 -16.99 -10.97 3.36
N ALA A 735 -17.62 -11.20 4.50
CA ALA A 735 -18.37 -12.42 4.81
C ALA A 735 -19.76 -12.43 4.13
N GLY A 736 -20.07 -11.46 3.25
CA GLY A 736 -21.37 -11.38 2.58
C GLY A 736 -22.55 -11.07 3.52
N GLY A 737 -22.29 -10.41 4.65
CA GLY A 737 -23.27 -10.11 5.68
C GLY A 737 -23.56 -11.27 6.63
N ASN A 738 -22.80 -12.37 6.56
CA ASN A 738 -23.02 -13.54 7.42
C ASN A 738 -22.50 -13.29 8.85
N ALA A 739 -23.42 -13.07 9.79
CA ALA A 739 -23.11 -12.81 11.19
C ALA A 739 -22.46 -14.00 11.92
N ASP A 740 -22.81 -15.24 11.53
CA ASP A 740 -22.21 -16.43 12.18
C ASP A 740 -20.72 -16.57 11.84
N ARG A 741 -20.33 -16.21 10.61
CA ARG A 741 -18.91 -16.11 10.23
C ARG A 741 -18.18 -15.04 11.06
N LEU A 742 -18.82 -13.90 11.32
CA LEU A 742 -18.26 -12.85 12.18
C LEU A 742 -18.14 -13.31 13.64
N LYS A 743 -19.15 -14.01 14.16
CA LYS A 743 -19.08 -14.58 15.53
C LYS A 743 -17.96 -15.61 15.66
N LEU A 744 -17.81 -16.49 14.67
CA LEU A 744 -16.73 -17.47 14.65
C LEU A 744 -15.35 -16.80 14.62
N ALA A 745 -15.20 -15.76 13.79
CA ALA A 745 -13.96 -14.96 13.71
C ALA A 745 -13.68 -14.19 15.01
N ALA A 746 -14.69 -13.62 15.64
CA ALA A 746 -14.57 -12.97 16.95
C ALA A 746 -14.15 -13.95 18.03
N THR A 747 -14.74 -15.16 18.04
CA THR A 747 -14.36 -16.23 18.97
C THR A 747 -12.88 -16.59 18.81
N LEU A 748 -12.43 -16.79 17.58
CA LEU A 748 -11.02 -17.04 17.30
C LEU A 748 -10.15 -15.87 17.79
N LEU A 749 -10.44 -14.63 17.37
CA LEU A 749 -9.64 -13.45 17.70
C LEU A 749 -9.49 -13.23 19.21
N LEU A 750 -10.59 -13.32 19.98
CA LEU A 750 -10.58 -13.02 21.41
C LEU A 750 -10.04 -14.17 22.26
N THR A 751 -9.83 -15.36 21.70
CA THR A 751 -9.27 -16.52 22.40
C THR A 751 -7.83 -16.84 22.02
N LEU A 752 -7.32 -16.29 20.89
CA LEU A 752 -5.90 -16.39 20.51
C LEU A 752 -4.96 -15.56 21.40
N PRO A 753 -3.64 -15.86 21.40
CA PRO A 753 -2.62 -15.00 22.01
C PRO A 753 -2.62 -13.60 21.38
N GLY A 754 -2.00 -12.62 22.06
CA GLY A 754 -1.83 -11.26 21.57
C GLY A 754 -2.80 -10.26 22.21
N MET A 755 -2.77 -9.02 21.74
CA MET A 755 -3.65 -7.93 22.13
C MET A 755 -4.76 -7.77 21.08
N PRO A 756 -5.96 -8.35 21.27
CA PRO A 756 -7.04 -8.19 20.29
C PRO A 756 -7.48 -6.73 20.18
N VAL A 757 -7.78 -6.33 18.95
CA VAL A 757 -8.30 -5.01 18.62
C VAL A 757 -9.68 -5.15 17.99
N ILE A 758 -10.68 -4.56 18.59
CA ILE A 758 -12.03 -4.44 18.05
C ILE A 758 -12.15 -3.07 17.39
N TYR A 759 -12.39 -3.05 16.10
CA TYR A 759 -12.68 -1.83 15.37
C TYR A 759 -14.11 -1.40 15.59
N TYR A 760 -14.36 -0.13 15.94
CA TYR A 760 -15.71 0.36 16.29
C TYR A 760 -16.77 -0.09 15.30
N GLY A 761 -17.88 -0.56 15.81
CA GLY A 761 -19.03 -1.00 15.03
C GLY A 761 -18.98 -2.45 14.56
N THR A 762 -17.83 -3.12 14.54
CA THR A 762 -17.71 -4.54 14.18
C THR A 762 -18.53 -5.40 15.13
N GLU A 763 -18.51 -5.10 16.41
CA GLU A 763 -19.25 -5.75 17.48
C GLU A 763 -20.77 -5.60 17.40
N VAL A 764 -21.26 -4.61 16.64
CA VAL A 764 -22.70 -4.36 16.46
C VAL A 764 -23.17 -4.63 15.03
N GLY A 765 -22.30 -5.19 14.18
CA GLY A 765 -22.63 -5.56 12.81
C GLY A 765 -22.59 -4.40 11.82
N LEU A 766 -21.84 -3.34 12.11
CA LEU A 766 -21.61 -2.27 11.13
C LEU A 766 -20.88 -2.87 9.92
N THR A 767 -21.44 -2.64 8.76
CA THR A 767 -20.91 -3.08 7.46
C THR A 767 -20.61 -1.88 6.58
N GLN A 768 -20.28 -2.11 5.31
CA GLN A 768 -20.06 -1.08 4.31
C GLN A 768 -20.96 -1.32 3.10
N ARG A 769 -21.15 -0.31 2.26
CA ARG A 769 -22.03 -0.35 1.09
C ARG A 769 -21.33 -0.81 -0.17
N PHE A 770 -20.03 -0.44 -0.30
CA PHE A 770 -19.20 -0.66 -1.48
C PHE A 770 -17.81 -1.12 -1.06
N ASP A 771 -17.05 -1.65 -2.02
CA ASP A 771 -15.63 -1.94 -1.84
C ASP A 771 -14.86 -0.63 -1.60
N GLY A 772 -14.28 -0.50 -0.41
CA GLY A 772 -13.67 0.73 0.08
C GLY A 772 -12.15 0.84 -0.05
N VAL A 773 -11.50 -0.12 -0.71
CA VAL A 773 -10.06 -0.30 -0.67
C VAL A 773 -9.23 0.90 -1.14
N VAL A 774 -9.72 1.72 -2.06
CA VAL A 774 -8.93 2.83 -2.61
C VAL A 774 -9.05 4.12 -1.79
N GLU A 775 -10.18 4.36 -1.15
CA GLU A 775 -10.38 5.55 -0.32
C GLU A 775 -10.78 5.21 1.13
N ASN A 776 -10.90 3.93 1.47
CA ASN A 776 -11.26 3.34 2.77
C ASN A 776 -12.47 3.99 3.49
N ALA A 777 -13.07 5.00 2.87
CA ALA A 777 -14.14 5.78 3.48
C ALA A 777 -15.37 4.92 3.84
N GLU A 778 -15.64 3.88 3.06
CA GLU A 778 -16.77 2.97 3.32
C GLU A 778 -16.58 2.08 4.55
N ALA A 779 -15.34 1.75 4.91
CA ALA A 779 -15.04 1.08 6.18
C ALA A 779 -15.23 2.00 7.39
N ARG A 780 -15.34 3.31 7.15
CA ARG A 780 -15.39 4.39 8.15
C ARG A 780 -16.77 5.02 8.29
N LEU A 781 -17.84 4.26 8.07
CA LEU A 781 -19.22 4.75 8.24
C LEU A 781 -19.53 5.05 9.72
N PRO A 782 -20.52 5.93 10.00
CA PRO A 782 -20.92 6.25 11.36
C PRO A 782 -21.31 5.01 12.17
N MET A 783 -20.97 5.03 13.46
CA MET A 783 -21.35 3.99 14.43
C MET A 783 -22.85 3.81 14.50
N LEU A 784 -23.30 2.58 14.62
CA LEU A 784 -24.71 2.24 14.86
C LEU A 784 -25.03 2.31 16.33
N TRP A 785 -26.17 2.94 16.67
CA TRP A 785 -26.64 3.05 18.05
C TRP A 785 -28.11 2.63 18.20
N GLY A 786 -28.47 2.15 19.39
CA GLY A 786 -29.84 1.80 19.74
C GLY A 786 -30.41 0.63 18.92
N GLY A 787 -31.55 0.84 18.25
CA GLY A 787 -32.24 -0.21 17.52
C GLY A 787 -31.54 -0.69 16.23
N ASP A 788 -30.55 0.03 15.75
CA ASP A 788 -29.80 -0.32 14.54
C ASP A 788 -28.66 -1.30 14.81
N GLN A 789 -28.35 -1.55 16.09
CA GLN A 789 -27.32 -2.49 16.50
C GLN A 789 -27.81 -3.94 16.42
N ASN A 790 -26.97 -4.83 15.93
CA ASN A 790 -27.20 -6.26 16.06
C ASN A 790 -26.90 -6.70 17.50
N GLN A 791 -27.97 -6.85 18.31
CA GLN A 791 -27.84 -7.16 19.75
C GLN A 791 -27.26 -8.56 20.01
N ASP A 792 -27.45 -9.50 19.09
CA ASP A 792 -26.91 -10.85 19.21
C ASP A 792 -25.39 -10.88 18.97
N LEU A 793 -24.88 -10.10 18.03
CA LEU A 793 -23.45 -9.88 17.89
C LEU A 793 -22.86 -9.16 19.09
N LEU A 794 -23.48 -8.08 19.55
CA LEU A 794 -23.00 -7.32 20.70
C LEU A 794 -22.90 -8.21 21.95
N ALA A 795 -23.95 -9.00 22.24
CA ALA A 795 -23.93 -9.94 23.35
C ALA A 795 -22.80 -10.97 23.25
N HIS A 796 -22.54 -11.46 22.03
CA HIS A 796 -21.45 -12.40 21.77
C HIS A 796 -20.07 -11.79 22.06
N PHE A 797 -19.80 -10.58 21.55
CA PHE A 797 -18.54 -9.87 21.85
C PHE A 797 -18.38 -9.56 23.34
N GLN A 798 -19.45 -9.16 24.02
CA GLN A 798 -19.44 -8.92 25.47
C GLN A 798 -19.14 -10.19 26.28
N GLU A 799 -19.71 -11.31 25.88
CA GLU A 799 -19.43 -12.60 26.50
C GLU A 799 -17.97 -13.02 26.35
N LEU A 800 -17.45 -12.95 25.11
CA LEU A 800 -16.05 -13.27 24.83
C LEU A 800 -15.07 -12.35 25.57
N GLY A 801 -15.35 -11.04 25.58
CA GLY A 801 -14.52 -10.07 26.32
C GLY A 801 -14.51 -10.35 27.83
N ARG A 802 -15.69 -10.70 28.44
CA ARG A 802 -15.77 -11.13 29.81
C ARG A 802 -14.97 -12.42 30.06
N MET A 803 -15.14 -13.44 29.19
CA MET A 803 -14.39 -14.70 29.32
C MET A 803 -12.88 -14.45 29.25
N ARG A 804 -12.41 -13.63 28.32
CA ARG A 804 -10.99 -13.27 28.20
C ARG A 804 -10.49 -12.53 29.45
N ARG A 805 -11.24 -11.57 29.98
CA ARG A 805 -10.87 -10.80 31.16
C ARG A 805 -10.76 -11.72 32.40
N ASP A 806 -11.68 -12.67 32.53
CA ASP A 806 -11.76 -13.54 33.71
C ASP A 806 -10.78 -14.72 33.65
N SER A 807 -10.30 -15.13 32.43
CA SER A 807 -9.37 -16.25 32.22
C SER A 807 -7.93 -15.79 32.05
N ILE A 808 -7.02 -16.24 32.91
CA ILE A 808 -5.59 -15.99 32.73
C ILE A 808 -5.00 -16.80 31.58
N ALA A 809 -5.54 -17.98 31.30
CA ALA A 809 -5.11 -18.81 30.18
C ALA A 809 -5.40 -18.12 28.84
N LEU A 810 -6.56 -17.50 28.66
CA LEU A 810 -6.89 -16.76 27.44
C LEU A 810 -6.02 -15.50 27.25
N ARG A 811 -5.64 -14.82 28.32
CA ARG A 811 -4.78 -13.64 28.25
C ARG A 811 -3.30 -13.99 28.05
N ARG A 812 -2.76 -14.91 28.84
CA ARG A 812 -1.31 -15.13 29.03
C ARG A 812 -0.85 -16.54 28.71
N GLY A 813 -1.76 -17.51 28.54
CA GLY A 813 -1.44 -18.90 28.29
C GLY A 813 -0.80 -19.13 26.92
N ASP A 814 0.03 -20.16 26.84
CA ASP A 814 0.55 -20.65 25.57
C ASP A 814 -0.57 -21.30 24.75
N ARG A 815 -0.43 -21.30 23.42
CA ARG A 815 -1.35 -21.95 22.50
C ARG A 815 -0.77 -23.27 21.98
N ARG A 816 -1.58 -24.27 21.90
CA ARG A 816 -1.23 -25.56 21.28
C ARG A 816 -2.38 -26.10 20.45
N THR A 817 -2.13 -26.48 19.22
CA THR A 817 -3.11 -27.21 18.40
C THR A 817 -3.35 -28.59 19.00
N VAL A 818 -4.61 -28.95 19.21
CA VAL A 818 -5.05 -30.25 19.77
C VAL A 818 -5.56 -31.14 18.65
N LEU A 819 -6.37 -30.60 17.75
CA LEU A 819 -6.95 -31.30 16.60
C LEU A 819 -7.18 -30.30 15.46
N ALA A 820 -6.84 -30.69 14.23
CA ALA A 820 -7.24 -29.95 13.04
C ALA A 820 -7.51 -30.91 11.88
N ASP A 821 -8.67 -30.77 11.27
CA ASP A 821 -9.02 -31.44 10.01
C ASP A 821 -9.62 -30.39 9.05
N ALA A 822 -10.22 -30.81 7.95
CA ALA A 822 -10.75 -29.85 6.96
C ALA A 822 -11.85 -28.93 7.52
N GLU A 823 -12.63 -29.38 8.47
CA GLU A 823 -13.80 -28.66 9.00
C GLU A 823 -13.58 -28.09 10.41
N ILE A 824 -12.82 -28.80 11.25
CA ILE A 824 -12.67 -28.49 12.68
C ILE A 824 -11.24 -28.08 13.02
N PHE A 825 -11.14 -27.01 13.79
CA PHE A 825 -9.92 -26.57 14.44
C PHE A 825 -10.13 -26.53 15.95
N VAL A 826 -9.30 -27.27 16.72
CA VAL A 826 -9.30 -27.29 18.17
C VAL A 826 -7.91 -26.95 18.69
N TYR A 827 -7.84 -26.00 19.60
CA TYR A 827 -6.61 -25.63 20.29
C TYR A 827 -6.83 -25.41 21.77
N GLU A 828 -5.77 -25.54 22.52
CA GLU A 828 -5.70 -25.29 23.93
C GLU A 828 -4.94 -24.00 24.22
N ARG A 829 -5.44 -23.21 25.16
CA ARG A 829 -4.74 -22.11 25.81
C ARG A 829 -4.45 -22.54 27.25
N SER A 830 -3.18 -22.58 27.66
CA SER A 830 -2.83 -23.09 28.99
C SER A 830 -1.78 -22.27 29.72
N THR A 831 -1.96 -22.15 31.01
CA THR A 831 -0.98 -21.74 32.00
C THR A 831 -0.77 -22.89 32.98
N PRO A 832 0.17 -22.83 33.96
CA PRO A 832 0.32 -23.85 34.98
C PRO A 832 -0.95 -24.11 35.82
N ASP A 833 -1.85 -23.10 35.91
CA ASP A 833 -2.99 -23.15 36.82
C ASP A 833 -4.35 -23.31 36.13
N GLU A 834 -4.41 -23.01 34.83
CA GLU A 834 -5.65 -22.96 34.04
C GLU A 834 -5.43 -23.45 32.61
N SER A 835 -6.38 -24.23 32.09
CA SER A 835 -6.44 -24.64 30.68
C SER A 835 -7.83 -24.35 30.11
N VAL A 836 -7.87 -23.83 28.88
CA VAL A 836 -9.08 -23.55 28.11
C VAL A 836 -8.95 -24.20 26.75
N VAL A 837 -9.88 -25.09 26.41
CA VAL A 837 -9.97 -25.71 25.09
C VAL A 837 -11.00 -24.94 24.26
N VAL A 838 -10.61 -24.54 23.06
CA VAL A 838 -11.43 -23.84 22.09
C VAL A 838 -11.59 -24.72 20.84
N ALA A 839 -12.84 -25.03 20.48
CA ALA A 839 -13.17 -25.80 19.29
C ALA A 839 -14.01 -24.96 18.32
N LEU A 840 -13.65 -24.94 17.06
CA LEU A 840 -14.23 -24.10 16.03
C LEU A 840 -14.59 -24.95 14.80
N ASN A 841 -15.81 -24.80 14.31
CA ASN A 841 -16.30 -25.43 13.08
C ASN A 841 -16.27 -24.41 11.92
N PHE A 842 -15.35 -24.59 10.95
CA PHE A 842 -15.21 -23.71 9.79
C PHE A 842 -16.23 -24.04 8.67
N SER A 843 -16.98 -25.15 8.84
CA SER A 843 -17.94 -25.61 7.82
C SER A 843 -19.37 -25.12 8.10
N GLU A 844 -20.18 -25.10 7.05
CA GLU A 844 -21.63 -24.77 7.11
C GLU A 844 -22.51 -26.00 7.46
N THR A 845 -21.90 -27.07 7.96
CA THR A 845 -22.60 -28.28 8.39
C THR A 845 -22.27 -28.62 9.83
N PRO A 846 -23.21 -29.24 10.59
CA PRO A 846 -22.90 -29.71 11.95
C PRO A 846 -21.76 -30.71 11.95
N GLN A 847 -20.88 -30.62 12.92
CA GLN A 847 -19.72 -31.50 13.07
C GLN A 847 -19.67 -32.12 14.47
N ARG A 848 -19.17 -33.35 14.55
CA ARG A 848 -18.89 -34.06 15.80
C ARG A 848 -17.51 -34.68 15.70
N ARG A 849 -16.68 -34.44 16.73
CA ARG A 849 -15.31 -34.98 16.82
C ARG A 849 -14.99 -35.43 18.24
N GLU A 850 -14.28 -36.55 18.32
CA GLU A 850 -13.56 -36.88 19.55
C GLU A 850 -12.29 -36.03 19.60
N VAL A 851 -12.09 -35.34 20.70
CA VAL A 851 -10.96 -34.43 20.92
C VAL A 851 -10.04 -35.01 21.98
N PRO A 852 -8.74 -35.21 21.69
CA PRO A 852 -7.79 -35.71 22.66
C PRO A 852 -7.80 -34.89 23.96
N GLY A 853 -8.00 -35.51 25.08
CA GLY A 853 -8.03 -34.88 26.40
C GLY A 853 -9.41 -34.38 26.86
N LEU A 854 -10.46 -34.57 26.08
CA LEU A 854 -11.86 -34.36 26.48
C LEU A 854 -12.56 -35.69 26.68
N ASP A 855 -13.35 -35.81 27.73
CA ASP A 855 -14.11 -37.03 28.04
C ASP A 855 -15.30 -37.26 27.11
N GLU A 856 -15.85 -36.19 26.56
CA GLU A 856 -16.98 -36.24 25.62
C GLU A 856 -16.62 -35.66 24.28
N PRO A 857 -17.20 -36.18 23.17
CA PRO A 857 -17.04 -35.59 21.83
C PRO A 857 -17.55 -34.16 21.79
N VAL A 858 -16.84 -33.30 21.07
CA VAL A 858 -17.30 -31.95 20.79
C VAL A 858 -18.34 -31.99 19.67
N GLU A 859 -19.53 -31.46 19.91
CA GLU A 859 -20.61 -31.30 18.94
C GLU A 859 -20.81 -29.81 18.64
N LEU A 860 -20.58 -29.42 17.38
CA LEU A 860 -20.66 -28.04 16.92
C LEU A 860 -21.70 -27.91 15.79
N GLY A 861 -22.58 -26.92 15.92
CA GLY A 861 -23.45 -26.51 14.82
C GLY A 861 -22.66 -25.95 13.62
N PRO A 862 -23.35 -25.63 12.52
CA PRO A 862 -22.71 -24.93 11.39
C PRO A 862 -22.02 -23.62 11.85
N LEU A 863 -20.79 -23.40 11.46
CA LEU A 863 -19.98 -22.23 11.90
C LEU A 863 -19.97 -22.04 13.43
N GLY A 864 -20.17 -23.13 14.18
CA GLY A 864 -20.32 -23.14 15.63
C GLY A 864 -18.97 -23.22 16.35
N TRP A 865 -18.98 -22.94 17.64
CA TRP A 865 -17.82 -23.01 18.52
C TRP A 865 -18.20 -23.59 19.90
N ALA A 866 -17.18 -24.02 20.61
CA ALA A 866 -17.26 -24.38 22.01
C ALA A 866 -16.00 -23.93 22.75
N ILE A 867 -16.16 -23.40 23.96
CA ILE A 867 -15.06 -23.00 24.83
C ILE A 867 -15.26 -23.71 26.17
N THR A 868 -14.29 -24.54 26.56
CA THR A 868 -14.36 -25.34 27.78
C THR A 868 -13.14 -25.04 28.64
N ALA A 869 -13.38 -24.57 29.85
CA ALA A 869 -12.33 -24.33 30.84
C ALA A 869 -12.13 -25.59 31.73
N HIS A 870 -10.88 -25.91 31.99
CA HIS A 870 -10.46 -26.98 32.89
C HIS A 870 -9.52 -26.43 33.97
N SER A 871 -9.69 -26.82 35.21
CA SER A 871 -8.63 -26.61 36.19
C SER A 871 -7.43 -27.43 35.79
N ALA A 872 -6.23 -26.85 35.79
CA ALA A 872 -5.02 -27.64 35.60
C ALA A 872 -4.93 -28.70 36.72
N SER A 873 -4.83 -29.95 36.31
CA SER A 873 -4.77 -31.12 37.23
C SER A 873 -3.39 -31.26 37.86
#